data_4fe265ad88d150d8047bb17495f2c45f
#
_entry.id   4fe265ad88d150d8047bb17495f2c45f
#
_cell.length_a   1.000
_cell.length_b   1.000
_cell.length_c   1.000
_cell.angle_alpha   90.00
_cell.angle_beta   90.00
_cell.angle_gamma   90.00
#
_symmetry.space_group_name_H-M   'P 1'
#
loop_
_entity.id
_entity.type
_entity.pdbx_description
1 polymer ?
#
loop_
_entity_poly.entity_id
_entity_poly.type
_entity_poly.pdbx_seq_one_letter_code
_entity_poly.pdbx_strand_id
1 'polypeptide(L)'
;VLPLRLEELTVAGRGRWEVRGEKLSVRLSGVDPAPAYGDRVVGMGQLRRPAVPWNPGEFDFAAYLRRLGFSGELEVDGRTGRWERRSSGHGTWLMASALRMREWIGEAVTFDIGDDPERAATVRAMVLGTREKTPPEVEAAFVGSGTMHVFAVSGLHVGMFAVILWNVLRLFGLRRGLVVALTLPLVFFYVYITGLRASAWRAALMAAVVMAGPLWNREGNLLNGLGGAALVLLAVQPAYLFQPGFTLSFGVLLALALLHRPVLRLLAPLHEPDPFLPKELYTARQEAWFWLRRRVAESLSISVASTLGSAPLMIGYFRMVTPVGLVANLVLVVLSLCILVVACMAMAAAALQWPLLTASLNHANWLLAAAGIGSAKFFAAVPGGHFRVDPSRLWRGSVCEVTVLALDQGGSAIHVDTPSGRHWLIDCGGRRHFRRSVQPHLEMAAVNRLAGMVLTHGDSDHAGAAELVRGAFGAGRVLGGDGGEELRAGSAHELDEGVVLRVLFPPEGWEAGVADDRCAVFMLEVHGVRVLLLGDAGFPAEKHLSETGVDLRSDVMVKGWHGSDHSGLPETLAASGARVVVVHRSHFPPSEDPPPGWQRRIAECGMQEVDLGRSGAVVLRLRPGGVELSGFADGSRLVLPSTGSVGVTVTGIAGRVE
;
A
#
# COMPACT_ATOMS: atom_id res chain seq x y z
N VAL A 1 -15.44 6.55 6.13
CA VAL A 1 -14.76 7.79 6.61
C VAL A 1 -15.41 8.98 5.91
N LEU A 2 -15.93 9.94 6.67
CA LEU A 2 -16.64 11.10 6.15
C LEU A 2 -15.86 12.39 6.49
N PRO A 3 -15.71 13.33 5.54
CA PRO A 3 -15.19 14.65 5.83
C PRO A 3 -16.23 15.50 6.55
N LEU A 4 -15.91 15.97 7.74
CA LEU A 4 -16.75 16.88 8.53
C LEU A 4 -16.03 18.23 8.68
N ARG A 5 -16.75 19.34 8.44
CA ARG A 5 -16.27 20.67 8.77
C ARG A 5 -16.79 21.06 10.14
N LEU A 6 -15.89 21.39 11.05
CA LEU A 6 -16.25 21.81 12.39
C LEU A 6 -16.82 23.23 12.40
N GLU A 7 -17.92 23.41 13.12
CA GLU A 7 -18.48 24.72 13.50
C GLU A 7 -18.19 25.01 14.97
N GLU A 8 -18.25 23.97 15.80
CA GLU A 8 -18.08 24.07 17.24
C GLU A 8 -17.48 22.75 17.80
N LEU A 9 -16.62 22.86 18.77
CA LEU A 9 -16.04 21.73 19.49
C LEU A 9 -16.14 21.95 21.00
N THR A 10 -16.74 20.99 21.70
CA THR A 10 -16.75 20.93 23.16
C THR A 10 -15.95 19.71 23.62
N VAL A 11 -14.93 19.90 24.45
CA VAL A 11 -14.11 18.81 25.01
C VAL A 11 -14.44 18.69 26.49
N ALA A 12 -14.78 17.46 26.92
CA ALA A 12 -15.09 17.17 28.31
C ALA A 12 -13.93 17.58 29.24
N GLY A 13 -14.23 18.35 30.28
CA GLY A 13 -13.26 18.84 31.24
C GLY A 13 -12.37 20.01 30.78
N ARG A 14 -12.48 20.48 29.53
CA ARG A 14 -11.65 21.56 28.97
C ARG A 14 -12.43 22.76 28.42
N GLY A 15 -13.76 22.67 28.26
CA GLY A 15 -14.62 23.78 27.82
C GLY A 15 -15.10 23.69 26.37
N ARG A 16 -15.64 24.80 25.88
CA ARG A 16 -16.23 24.95 24.55
C ARG A 16 -15.40 25.90 23.70
N TRP A 17 -15.12 25.51 22.46
CA TRP A 17 -14.41 26.33 21.48
C TRP A 17 -15.22 26.47 20.20
N GLU A 18 -15.36 27.68 19.71
CA GLU A 18 -15.78 27.92 18.34
C GLU A 18 -14.59 27.66 17.41
N VAL A 19 -14.69 26.61 16.63
CA VAL A 19 -13.64 26.21 15.66
C VAL A 19 -14.24 26.35 14.27
N ARG A 20 -13.95 27.45 13.60
CA ARG A 20 -14.50 27.69 12.26
C ARG A 20 -13.54 27.23 11.17
N GLY A 21 -13.99 26.31 10.35
CA GLY A 21 -13.31 25.93 9.11
C GLY A 21 -12.41 24.72 9.18
N GLU A 22 -12.08 24.21 10.36
CA GLU A 22 -11.30 22.99 10.53
C GLU A 22 -12.04 21.77 9.99
N LYS A 23 -11.30 20.85 9.37
CA LYS A 23 -11.87 19.60 8.84
C LYS A 23 -11.45 18.43 9.70
N LEU A 24 -12.41 17.60 10.09
CA LEU A 24 -12.15 16.32 10.72
C LEU A 24 -12.51 15.17 9.79
N SER A 25 -11.71 14.12 9.83
CA SER A 25 -12.02 12.81 9.29
C SER A 25 -12.89 12.08 10.30
N VAL A 26 -14.13 11.74 9.95
CA VAL A 26 -15.05 11.07 10.87
C VAL A 26 -15.24 9.62 10.49
N ARG A 27 -14.98 8.73 11.44
CA ARG A 27 -15.27 7.30 11.34
C ARG A 27 -16.54 7.00 12.14
N LEU A 28 -17.57 6.52 11.46
CA LEU A 28 -18.84 6.14 12.08
C LEU A 28 -18.94 4.62 12.11
N SER A 29 -19.28 4.08 13.26
CA SER A 29 -19.55 2.65 13.45
C SER A 29 -20.95 2.50 14.08
N GLY A 30 -21.83 1.72 13.44
CA GLY A 30 -23.18 1.45 13.99
C GLY A 30 -24.11 2.66 14.07
N VAL A 31 -23.90 3.68 13.24
CA VAL A 31 -24.76 4.87 13.14
C VAL A 31 -25.73 4.70 11.97
N ASP A 32 -27.02 4.69 12.25
CA ASP A 32 -28.10 4.61 11.27
C ASP A 32 -29.19 5.67 11.58
N PRO A 33 -29.62 6.50 10.60
CA PRO A 33 -29.10 6.60 9.24
C PRO A 33 -27.74 7.30 9.16
N ALA A 34 -26.91 6.88 8.22
CA ALA A 34 -25.65 7.57 7.93
C ALA A 34 -25.90 9.00 7.43
N PRO A 35 -25.09 10.00 7.83
CA PRO A 35 -25.28 11.37 7.39
C PRO A 35 -25.04 11.53 5.89
N ALA A 36 -25.84 12.35 5.26
CA ALA A 36 -25.72 12.74 3.85
C ALA A 36 -24.89 14.02 3.69
N TYR A 37 -24.43 14.26 2.46
CA TYR A 37 -23.74 15.51 2.13
C TYR A 37 -24.63 16.72 2.36
N GLY A 38 -24.10 17.70 3.09
CA GLY A 38 -24.83 18.92 3.43
C GLY A 38 -25.70 18.82 4.70
N ASP A 39 -25.60 17.70 5.42
CA ASP A 39 -26.23 17.60 6.73
C ASP A 39 -25.42 18.35 7.78
N ARG A 40 -26.10 19.08 8.66
CA ARG A 40 -25.56 19.57 9.94
C ARG A 40 -25.86 18.53 11.00
N VAL A 41 -24.81 18.12 11.70
CA VAL A 41 -24.89 17.05 12.67
C VAL A 41 -24.28 17.47 13.99
N VAL A 42 -24.79 16.90 15.07
CA VAL A 42 -24.17 16.96 16.40
C VAL A 42 -23.78 15.54 16.76
N GLY A 43 -22.51 15.34 17.09
CA GLY A 43 -22.01 14.02 17.43
C GLY A 43 -21.12 14.05 18.66
N MET A 44 -21.17 13.00 19.46
CA MET A 44 -20.20 12.72 20.53
C MET A 44 -19.33 11.55 20.10
N GLY A 45 -18.04 11.71 20.28
CA GLY A 45 -17.08 10.68 19.93
C GLY A 45 -15.70 10.95 20.53
N GLN A 46 -14.76 10.09 20.23
CA GLN A 46 -13.36 10.25 20.64
C GLN A 46 -12.59 10.99 19.57
N LEU A 47 -12.03 12.14 19.95
CA LEU A 47 -11.09 12.86 19.07
C LEU A 47 -9.71 12.21 19.20
N ARG A 48 -9.18 11.73 18.08
CA ARG A 48 -7.88 11.06 18.01
C ARG A 48 -6.93 11.80 17.08
N ARG A 49 -5.65 11.71 17.38
CA ARG A 49 -4.62 12.07 16.40
C ARG A 49 -4.59 11.00 15.31
N PRO A 50 -4.49 11.39 14.02
CA PRO A 50 -4.35 10.42 12.95
C PRO A 50 -3.12 9.53 13.18
N ALA A 51 -3.26 8.25 12.84
CA ALA A 51 -2.19 7.29 13.02
C ALA A 51 -0.96 7.65 12.18
N VAL A 52 0.20 7.64 12.81
CA VAL A 52 1.51 7.73 12.16
C VAL A 52 2.06 6.33 11.92
N PRO A 53 2.92 6.13 10.91
CA PRO A 53 3.55 4.83 10.71
C PRO A 53 4.53 4.51 11.84
N TRP A 54 4.46 3.29 12.35
CA TRP A 54 5.37 2.74 13.34
C TRP A 54 6.41 1.80 12.71
N ASN A 55 6.11 1.32 11.49
CA ASN A 55 6.98 0.39 10.76
C ASN A 55 7.30 0.91 9.36
N PRO A 56 8.48 0.59 8.82
CA PRO A 56 8.82 0.88 7.43
C PRO A 56 7.80 0.25 6.48
N GLY A 57 7.31 1.02 5.50
CA GLY A 57 6.31 0.57 4.53
C GLY A 57 4.86 0.83 4.94
N GLU A 58 4.56 1.09 6.19
CA GLU A 58 3.21 1.48 6.61
C GLU A 58 2.77 2.79 5.95
N PHE A 59 1.49 2.88 5.66
CA PHE A 59 0.91 4.07 5.06
C PHE A 59 0.82 5.21 6.09
N ASP A 60 1.45 6.34 5.81
CA ASP A 60 1.37 7.55 6.64
C ASP A 60 0.01 8.24 6.47
N PHE A 61 -0.96 7.77 7.25
CA PHE A 61 -2.31 8.30 7.24
C PHE A 61 -2.39 9.71 7.80
N ALA A 62 -1.55 10.05 8.77
CA ALA A 62 -1.47 11.40 9.33
C ALA A 62 -0.98 12.42 8.29
N ALA A 63 0.09 12.11 7.55
CA ALA A 63 0.55 12.97 6.47
C ALA A 63 -0.47 13.04 5.32
N TYR A 64 -1.15 11.95 5.00
CA TYR A 64 -2.22 11.94 4.00
C TYR A 64 -3.36 12.89 4.38
N LEU A 65 -3.88 12.78 5.60
CA LEU A 65 -4.96 13.65 6.10
C LEU A 65 -4.53 15.12 6.16
N ARG A 66 -3.33 15.40 6.65
CA ARG A 66 -2.79 16.78 6.68
C ARG A 66 -2.72 17.40 5.29
N ARG A 67 -2.30 16.64 4.26
CA ARG A 67 -2.29 17.12 2.85
C ARG A 67 -3.68 17.42 2.31
N LEU A 68 -4.71 16.74 2.80
CA LEU A 68 -6.11 17.01 2.49
C LEU A 68 -6.72 18.14 3.33
N GLY A 69 -5.95 18.71 4.28
CA GLY A 69 -6.37 19.77 5.16
C GLY A 69 -7.24 19.32 6.31
N PHE A 70 -7.09 18.05 6.76
CA PHE A 70 -7.75 17.54 7.96
C PHE A 70 -6.84 17.71 9.17
N SER A 71 -7.43 18.16 10.28
CA SER A 71 -6.73 18.46 11.53
C SER A 71 -6.76 17.30 12.53
N GLY A 72 -7.66 16.31 12.34
CA GLY A 72 -7.81 15.18 13.25
C GLY A 72 -8.81 14.15 12.78
N GLU A 73 -8.98 13.11 13.59
CA GLU A 73 -10.00 12.07 13.41
C GLU A 73 -10.98 12.08 14.58
N LEU A 74 -12.25 11.96 14.26
CA LEU A 74 -13.32 11.75 15.22
C LEU A 74 -13.90 10.35 15.03
N GLU A 75 -13.80 9.52 16.05
CA GLU A 75 -14.41 8.19 16.06
C GLU A 75 -15.72 8.25 16.85
N VAL A 76 -16.82 7.92 16.17
CA VAL A 76 -18.16 7.85 16.75
C VAL A 76 -18.66 6.42 16.68
N ASP A 77 -18.86 5.81 17.83
CA ASP A 77 -19.53 4.52 17.95
C ASP A 77 -21.03 4.77 18.23
N GLY A 78 -21.89 4.29 17.36
CA GLY A 78 -23.35 4.44 17.50
C GLY A 78 -23.93 3.77 18.74
N ARG A 79 -23.18 2.88 19.41
CA ARG A 79 -23.61 2.24 20.67
C ARG A 79 -23.35 3.12 21.89
N THR A 80 -22.26 3.91 21.86
CA THR A 80 -21.81 4.73 23.00
C THR A 80 -21.85 6.21 22.73
N GLY A 81 -21.80 6.61 21.45
CA GLY A 81 -21.83 8.00 20.99
C GLY A 81 -23.24 8.44 20.59
N ARG A 82 -23.56 9.70 20.85
CA ARG A 82 -24.78 10.31 20.30
C ARG A 82 -24.45 10.90 18.94
N TRP A 83 -25.33 10.63 17.96
CA TRP A 83 -25.27 11.23 16.65
C TRP A 83 -26.65 11.69 16.24
N GLU A 84 -26.82 12.97 15.99
CA GLU A 84 -28.10 13.58 15.68
C GLU A 84 -27.98 14.51 14.47
N ARG A 85 -28.83 14.33 13.47
CA ARG A 85 -28.94 15.23 12.34
C ARG A 85 -29.85 16.40 12.71
N ARG A 86 -29.28 17.60 12.74
CA ARG A 86 -30.06 18.83 13.08
C ARG A 86 -30.78 19.44 11.88
N SER A 87 -30.12 19.46 10.73
CA SER A 87 -30.69 20.01 9.50
C SER A 87 -29.98 19.46 8.29
N SER A 88 -30.56 19.58 7.10
CA SER A 88 -30.01 19.12 5.82
C SER A 88 -29.98 20.25 4.80
N GLY A 89 -29.30 20.01 3.66
CA GLY A 89 -29.32 20.93 2.51
C GLY A 89 -28.31 22.09 2.57
N HIS A 90 -27.33 22.07 3.48
CA HIS A 90 -26.29 23.11 3.61
C HIS A 90 -25.11 22.94 2.63
N GLY A 91 -25.12 21.91 1.80
CA GLY A 91 -24.10 21.67 0.77
C GLY A 91 -24.30 22.52 -0.49
N THR A 92 -23.30 22.49 -1.38
CA THR A 92 -23.44 23.10 -2.72
C THR A 92 -24.33 22.22 -3.60
N TRP A 93 -25.22 22.84 -4.39
CA TRP A 93 -26.13 22.13 -5.30
C TRP A 93 -25.36 21.26 -6.32
N LEU A 94 -24.20 21.73 -6.77
CA LEU A 94 -23.35 21.02 -7.73
C LEU A 94 -22.84 19.70 -7.15
N MET A 95 -22.31 19.72 -5.92
CA MET A 95 -21.82 18.52 -5.26
C MET A 95 -22.96 17.56 -4.90
N ALA A 96 -24.09 18.09 -4.40
CA ALA A 96 -25.28 17.29 -4.13
C ALA A 96 -25.81 16.59 -5.39
N SER A 97 -25.82 17.29 -6.54
CA SER A 97 -26.21 16.72 -7.83
C SER A 97 -25.20 15.67 -8.33
N ALA A 98 -23.90 15.91 -8.17
CA ALA A 98 -22.87 14.96 -8.56
C ALA A 98 -22.97 13.66 -7.72
N LEU A 99 -23.23 13.76 -6.42
CA LEU A 99 -23.39 12.59 -5.55
C LEU A 99 -24.66 11.79 -5.89
N ARG A 100 -25.77 12.47 -6.13
CA ARG A 100 -27.02 11.80 -6.61
C ARG A 100 -26.80 11.11 -7.95
N MET A 101 -26.12 11.78 -8.87
CA MET A 101 -25.77 11.20 -10.17
C MET A 101 -24.83 9.99 -10.03
N ARG A 102 -23.88 10.05 -9.08
CA ARG A 102 -22.98 8.93 -8.77
C ARG A 102 -23.73 7.69 -8.27
N GLU A 103 -24.70 7.89 -7.37
CA GLU A 103 -25.55 6.81 -6.88
C GLU A 103 -26.38 6.22 -8.02
N TRP A 104 -27.08 7.07 -8.77
CA TRP A 104 -27.87 6.66 -9.93
C TRP A 104 -27.01 5.89 -10.98
N ILE A 105 -25.82 6.39 -11.32
CA ILE A 105 -24.92 5.68 -12.22
C ILE A 105 -24.55 4.32 -11.62
N GLY A 106 -24.22 4.28 -10.32
CA GLY A 106 -23.88 3.06 -9.62
C GLY A 106 -24.96 2.00 -9.72
N GLU A 107 -26.23 2.40 -9.55
CA GLU A 107 -27.40 1.53 -9.70
C GLU A 107 -27.62 1.12 -11.15
N ALA A 108 -27.56 2.08 -12.08
CA ALA A 108 -27.80 1.85 -13.49
C ALA A 108 -26.81 0.84 -14.11
N VAL A 109 -25.49 0.93 -13.77
CA VAL A 109 -24.46 0.04 -14.32
C VAL A 109 -24.36 -1.31 -13.62
N THR A 110 -25.05 -1.49 -12.48
CA THR A 110 -25.12 -2.78 -11.77
C THR A 110 -26.52 -3.37 -11.76
N PHE A 111 -27.46 -2.76 -12.48
CA PHE A 111 -28.82 -3.28 -12.61
C PHE A 111 -28.80 -4.68 -13.19
N ASP A 112 -29.49 -5.64 -12.54
CA ASP A 112 -29.62 -7.06 -12.93
C ASP A 112 -28.31 -7.90 -12.91
N ILE A 113 -27.21 -7.35 -12.37
CA ILE A 113 -25.95 -8.08 -12.17
C ILE A 113 -25.46 -8.03 -10.71
N GLY A 114 -26.31 -7.56 -9.80
CA GLY A 114 -25.97 -7.37 -8.38
C GLY A 114 -25.69 -8.65 -7.61
N ASP A 115 -26.17 -9.80 -8.10
CA ASP A 115 -25.97 -11.13 -7.50
C ASP A 115 -24.52 -11.61 -7.58
N ASP A 116 -23.70 -11.03 -8.48
CA ASP A 116 -22.27 -11.26 -8.54
C ASP A 116 -21.51 -10.02 -8.05
N PRO A 117 -21.21 -9.94 -6.74
CA PRO A 117 -20.62 -8.75 -6.14
C PRO A 117 -19.21 -8.46 -6.65
N GLU A 118 -18.43 -9.48 -7.06
CA GLU A 118 -17.07 -9.31 -7.57
C GLU A 118 -17.07 -8.55 -8.91
N ARG A 119 -17.90 -8.97 -9.85
CA ARG A 119 -17.97 -8.37 -11.19
C ARG A 119 -18.70 -7.03 -11.16
N ALA A 120 -19.80 -6.94 -10.41
CA ALA A 120 -20.53 -5.69 -10.22
C ALA A 120 -19.63 -4.60 -9.58
N ALA A 121 -18.86 -4.94 -8.54
CA ALA A 121 -17.90 -4.03 -7.93
C ALA A 121 -16.79 -3.63 -8.91
N THR A 122 -16.33 -4.54 -9.77
CA THR A 122 -15.32 -4.25 -10.80
C THR A 122 -15.85 -3.25 -11.84
N VAL A 123 -17.07 -3.43 -12.34
CA VAL A 123 -17.70 -2.48 -13.27
C VAL A 123 -17.84 -1.10 -12.60
N ARG A 124 -18.34 -1.04 -11.36
CA ARG A 124 -18.43 0.23 -10.60
C ARG A 124 -17.07 0.88 -10.36
N ALA A 125 -16.03 0.08 -10.07
CA ALA A 125 -14.68 0.60 -9.87
C ALA A 125 -14.12 1.23 -11.15
N MET A 126 -14.33 0.60 -12.31
CA MET A 126 -13.86 1.12 -13.59
C MET A 126 -14.63 2.35 -14.06
N VAL A 127 -15.95 2.44 -13.80
CA VAL A 127 -16.80 3.55 -14.24
C VAL A 127 -16.75 4.74 -13.27
N LEU A 128 -16.86 4.49 -11.96
CA LEU A 128 -16.98 5.51 -10.91
C LEU A 128 -15.74 5.65 -10.02
N GLY A 129 -14.81 4.71 -10.09
CA GLY A 129 -13.63 4.68 -9.24
C GLY A 129 -13.88 4.25 -7.80
N THR A 130 -15.03 3.64 -7.49
CA THR A 130 -15.37 3.13 -6.15
C THR A 130 -14.77 1.76 -5.93
N ARG A 131 -13.77 1.64 -5.03
CA ARG A 131 -13.08 0.36 -4.75
C ARG A 131 -13.54 -0.33 -3.46
N GLU A 132 -14.35 0.34 -2.67
CA GLU A 132 -14.70 -0.07 -1.30
C GLU A 132 -15.33 -1.48 -1.21
N LYS A 133 -15.97 -1.93 -2.30
CA LYS A 133 -16.62 -3.25 -2.38
C LYS A 133 -15.85 -4.28 -3.23
N THR A 134 -14.66 -3.93 -3.71
CA THR A 134 -13.86 -4.84 -4.54
C THR A 134 -13.10 -5.82 -3.66
N PRO A 135 -13.15 -7.14 -3.96
CA PRO A 135 -12.34 -8.13 -3.26
C PRO A 135 -10.84 -7.83 -3.36
N PRO A 136 -10.08 -8.00 -2.28
CA PRO A 136 -8.63 -7.74 -2.27
C PRO A 136 -7.84 -8.56 -3.29
N GLU A 137 -8.30 -9.77 -3.58
CA GLU A 137 -7.67 -10.69 -4.55
C GLU A 137 -7.76 -10.14 -5.98
N VAL A 138 -8.86 -9.48 -6.31
CA VAL A 138 -9.03 -8.79 -7.61
C VAL A 138 -8.08 -7.60 -7.70
N GLU A 139 -8.02 -6.78 -6.66
CA GLU A 139 -7.11 -5.63 -6.62
C GLU A 139 -5.65 -6.09 -6.74
N ALA A 140 -5.26 -7.15 -6.02
CA ALA A 140 -3.93 -7.75 -6.10
C ALA A 140 -3.59 -8.25 -7.52
N ALA A 141 -4.55 -8.84 -8.24
CA ALA A 141 -4.36 -9.27 -9.63
C ALA A 141 -4.09 -8.09 -10.58
N PHE A 142 -4.83 -6.98 -10.44
CA PHE A 142 -4.58 -5.76 -11.23
C PHE A 142 -3.25 -5.09 -10.86
N VAL A 143 -2.79 -5.18 -9.61
CA VAL A 143 -1.47 -4.72 -9.20
C VAL A 143 -0.38 -5.60 -9.82
N GLY A 144 -0.47 -6.94 -9.68
CA GLY A 144 0.51 -7.89 -10.20
C GLY A 144 0.62 -7.90 -11.72
N SER A 145 -0.48 -7.66 -12.45
CA SER A 145 -0.46 -7.51 -13.90
C SER A 145 0.05 -6.13 -14.38
N GLY A 146 0.34 -5.16 -13.47
CA GLY A 146 0.76 -3.79 -13.81
C GLY A 146 -0.35 -2.93 -14.40
N THR A 147 -1.61 -3.33 -14.25
CA THR A 147 -2.76 -2.67 -14.88
C THR A 147 -3.68 -1.97 -13.88
N MET A 148 -3.21 -1.71 -12.67
CA MET A 148 -3.95 -1.01 -11.62
C MET A 148 -4.50 0.37 -12.05
N HIS A 149 -3.82 1.04 -12.98
CA HIS A 149 -4.25 2.31 -13.56
C HIS A 149 -5.51 2.20 -14.42
N VAL A 150 -5.84 1.02 -14.91
CA VAL A 150 -7.06 0.70 -15.66
C VAL A 150 -8.22 0.41 -14.71
N PHE A 151 -7.93 -0.20 -13.58
CA PHE A 151 -8.91 -0.56 -12.57
C PHE A 151 -9.45 0.64 -11.78
N ALA A 152 -8.70 1.73 -11.71
CA ALA A 152 -9.13 2.98 -11.07
C ALA A 152 -9.50 4.02 -12.11
N VAL A 153 -10.49 4.87 -11.83
CA VAL A 153 -10.73 6.04 -12.69
C VAL A 153 -9.46 6.88 -12.76
N SER A 154 -8.85 6.82 -13.91
CA SER A 154 -7.59 7.49 -14.23
C SER A 154 -7.83 8.62 -15.25
N GLY A 155 -6.77 9.34 -15.56
CA GLY A 155 -6.80 10.31 -16.66
C GLY A 155 -7.23 9.70 -18.00
N LEU A 156 -6.92 8.41 -18.21
CA LEU A 156 -7.35 7.67 -19.41
C LEU A 156 -8.89 7.58 -19.50
N HIS A 157 -9.58 7.26 -18.42
CA HIS A 157 -11.05 7.18 -18.38
C HIS A 157 -11.70 8.54 -18.66
N VAL A 158 -11.17 9.63 -18.10
CA VAL A 158 -11.65 10.99 -18.39
C VAL A 158 -11.42 11.34 -19.86
N GLY A 159 -10.26 10.98 -20.41
CA GLY A 159 -9.97 11.15 -21.85
C GLY A 159 -10.89 10.33 -22.74
N MET A 160 -11.12 9.05 -22.42
CA MET A 160 -12.05 8.17 -23.14
C MET A 160 -13.49 8.74 -23.10
N PHE A 161 -13.95 9.18 -21.93
CA PHE A 161 -15.27 9.79 -21.77
C PHE A 161 -15.38 11.07 -22.62
N ALA A 162 -14.35 11.93 -22.63
CA ALA A 162 -14.33 13.13 -23.46
C ALA A 162 -14.40 12.79 -24.95
N VAL A 163 -13.70 11.75 -25.41
CA VAL A 163 -13.73 11.29 -26.80
C VAL A 163 -15.09 10.70 -27.17
N ILE A 164 -15.68 9.88 -26.30
CA ILE A 164 -17.03 9.32 -26.52
C ILE A 164 -18.03 10.47 -26.68
N LEU A 165 -18.04 11.39 -25.72
CA LEU A 165 -18.97 12.53 -25.72
C LEU A 165 -18.76 13.43 -26.94
N TRP A 166 -17.50 13.72 -27.30
CA TRP A 166 -17.16 14.46 -28.52
C TRP A 166 -17.74 13.79 -29.76
N ASN A 167 -17.54 12.49 -29.95
CA ASN A 167 -18.04 11.78 -31.13
C ASN A 167 -19.58 11.74 -31.16
N VAL A 168 -20.22 11.49 -30.01
CA VAL A 168 -21.70 11.51 -29.91
C VAL A 168 -22.25 12.87 -30.30
N LEU A 169 -21.72 13.97 -29.78
CA LEU A 169 -22.18 15.31 -30.14
C LEU A 169 -21.90 15.67 -31.61
N ARG A 170 -20.82 15.14 -32.18
CA ARG A 170 -20.50 15.29 -33.61
C ARG A 170 -21.48 14.52 -34.50
N LEU A 171 -21.98 13.38 -34.09
CA LEU A 171 -23.01 12.62 -34.82
C LEU A 171 -24.32 13.43 -34.99
N PHE A 172 -24.63 14.31 -34.04
CA PHE A 172 -25.77 15.25 -34.17
C PHE A 172 -25.49 16.46 -35.06
N GLY A 173 -24.36 16.49 -35.76
CA GLY A 173 -24.01 17.57 -36.69
C GLY A 173 -23.65 18.90 -36.04
N LEU A 174 -23.39 18.93 -34.73
CA LEU A 174 -23.08 20.15 -33.99
C LEU A 174 -21.78 20.79 -34.45
N ARG A 175 -21.73 22.15 -34.51
CA ARG A 175 -20.54 22.92 -34.82
C ARG A 175 -19.45 22.68 -33.78
N ARG A 176 -18.16 22.66 -34.18
CA ARG A 176 -17.01 22.35 -33.29
C ARG A 176 -17.01 23.18 -32.00
N GLY A 177 -17.29 24.50 -32.09
CA GLY A 177 -17.35 25.37 -30.91
C GLY A 177 -18.43 24.94 -29.89
N LEU A 178 -19.60 24.53 -30.38
CA LEU A 178 -20.69 24.05 -29.50
C LEU A 178 -20.34 22.68 -28.89
N VAL A 179 -19.68 21.79 -29.65
CA VAL A 179 -19.20 20.51 -29.15
C VAL A 179 -18.21 20.72 -27.98
N VAL A 180 -17.26 21.65 -28.14
CA VAL A 180 -16.32 21.99 -27.03
C VAL A 180 -17.07 22.57 -25.84
N ALA A 181 -17.97 23.54 -26.09
CA ALA A 181 -18.75 24.21 -25.04
C ALA A 181 -19.64 23.27 -24.23
N LEU A 182 -20.10 22.16 -24.83
CA LEU A 182 -20.89 21.13 -24.12
C LEU A 182 -20.00 20.05 -23.49
N THR A 183 -18.95 19.62 -24.21
CA THR A 183 -18.08 18.53 -23.72
C THR A 183 -17.34 18.93 -22.44
N LEU A 184 -16.75 20.12 -22.39
CA LEU A 184 -15.93 20.52 -21.25
C LEU A 184 -16.71 20.58 -19.92
N PRO A 185 -17.87 21.24 -19.81
CA PRO A 185 -18.64 21.21 -18.56
C PRO A 185 -19.03 19.79 -18.14
N LEU A 186 -19.40 18.91 -19.08
CA LEU A 186 -19.77 17.53 -18.77
C LEU A 186 -18.56 16.71 -18.30
N VAL A 187 -17.38 16.93 -18.88
CA VAL A 187 -16.13 16.31 -18.41
C VAL A 187 -15.79 16.79 -17.00
N PHE A 188 -15.88 18.09 -16.73
CA PHE A 188 -15.68 18.62 -15.37
C PHE A 188 -16.74 18.08 -14.39
N PHE A 189 -17.99 17.97 -14.80
CA PHE A 189 -19.04 17.38 -13.96
C PHE A 189 -18.77 15.88 -13.67
N TYR A 190 -18.26 15.14 -14.66
CA TYR A 190 -17.80 13.77 -14.44
C TYR A 190 -16.66 13.68 -13.39
N VAL A 191 -15.75 14.65 -13.34
CA VAL A 191 -14.73 14.73 -12.28
C VAL A 191 -15.36 14.88 -10.89
N TYR A 192 -16.45 15.68 -10.77
CA TYR A 192 -17.21 15.76 -9.51
C TYR A 192 -17.88 14.43 -9.17
N ILE A 193 -18.50 13.76 -10.15
CA ILE A 193 -19.13 12.44 -9.96
C ILE A 193 -18.10 11.40 -9.46
N THR A 194 -16.87 11.41 -10.00
CA THR A 194 -15.81 10.46 -9.62
C THR A 194 -15.10 10.80 -8.30
N GLY A 195 -15.53 11.86 -7.60
CA GLY A 195 -15.03 12.23 -6.27
C GLY A 195 -13.79 13.11 -6.28
N LEU A 196 -13.64 13.98 -7.27
CA LEU A 196 -12.59 15.02 -7.37
C LEU A 196 -11.16 14.48 -7.29
N ARG A 197 -10.93 13.27 -7.79
CA ARG A 197 -9.59 12.66 -7.77
C ARG A 197 -8.59 13.52 -8.53
N ALA A 198 -7.40 13.69 -7.97
CA ALA A 198 -6.35 14.51 -8.55
C ALA A 198 -6.00 14.07 -10.00
N SER A 199 -6.04 12.75 -10.31
CA SER A 199 -5.83 12.23 -11.68
C SER A 199 -6.91 12.68 -12.66
N ALA A 200 -8.18 12.68 -12.24
CA ALA A 200 -9.31 13.09 -13.06
C ALA A 200 -9.29 14.61 -13.32
N TRP A 201 -8.99 15.42 -12.29
CA TRP A 201 -8.82 16.88 -12.44
C TRP A 201 -7.75 17.24 -13.47
N ARG A 202 -6.57 16.60 -13.38
CA ARG A 202 -5.49 16.85 -14.35
C ARG A 202 -5.90 16.54 -15.78
N ALA A 203 -6.57 15.38 -15.97
CA ALA A 203 -7.02 14.98 -17.29
C ALA A 203 -8.08 15.93 -17.87
N ALA A 204 -9.02 16.41 -17.04
CA ALA A 204 -10.01 17.39 -17.46
C ALA A 204 -9.37 18.73 -17.85
N LEU A 205 -8.40 19.23 -17.07
CA LEU A 205 -7.65 20.45 -17.41
C LEU A 205 -6.85 20.28 -18.71
N MET A 206 -6.17 19.15 -18.89
CA MET A 206 -5.45 18.86 -20.13
C MET A 206 -6.41 18.75 -21.32
N ALA A 207 -7.53 18.06 -21.16
CA ALA A 207 -8.57 17.98 -22.18
C ALA A 207 -9.09 19.38 -22.55
N ALA A 208 -9.30 20.25 -21.55
CA ALA A 208 -9.72 21.63 -21.78
C ALA A 208 -8.70 22.41 -22.62
N VAL A 209 -7.41 22.33 -22.30
CA VAL A 209 -6.35 23.00 -23.07
C VAL A 209 -6.28 22.47 -24.50
N VAL A 210 -6.30 21.13 -24.67
CA VAL A 210 -6.22 20.51 -26.02
C VAL A 210 -7.45 20.82 -26.86
N MET A 211 -8.65 20.74 -26.27
CA MET A 211 -9.91 20.98 -27.01
C MET A 211 -10.17 22.46 -27.28
N ALA A 212 -9.66 23.36 -26.45
CA ALA A 212 -9.79 24.79 -26.66
C ALA A 212 -8.82 25.34 -27.74
N GLY A 213 -7.65 24.71 -27.92
CA GLY A 213 -6.64 25.16 -28.89
C GLY A 213 -7.20 25.45 -30.31
N PRO A 214 -7.95 24.53 -30.94
CA PRO A 214 -8.55 24.75 -32.24
C PRO A 214 -9.55 25.91 -32.32
N LEU A 215 -10.13 26.34 -31.19
CA LEU A 215 -11.02 27.51 -31.16
C LEU A 215 -10.27 28.84 -31.42
N TRP A 216 -8.98 28.86 -31.11
CA TRP A 216 -8.08 30.00 -31.35
C TRP A 216 -7.13 29.78 -32.53
N ASN A 217 -7.48 28.88 -33.46
CA ASN A 217 -6.66 28.51 -34.61
C ASN A 217 -5.21 28.09 -34.23
N ARG A 218 -5.05 27.50 -33.06
CA ARG A 218 -3.76 26.96 -32.64
C ARG A 218 -3.80 25.43 -32.66
N GLU A 219 -2.77 24.86 -33.25
CA GLU A 219 -2.59 23.40 -33.17
C GLU A 219 -2.34 22.98 -31.71
N GLY A 220 -3.07 21.96 -31.26
CA GLY A 220 -2.90 21.41 -29.91
C GLY A 220 -1.52 20.76 -29.76
N ASN A 221 -0.64 21.37 -28.99
CA ASN A 221 0.64 20.76 -28.62
C ASN A 221 0.51 20.08 -27.25
N LEU A 222 0.77 18.77 -27.23
CA LEU A 222 0.67 17.95 -26.00
C LEU A 222 1.59 18.48 -24.88
N LEU A 223 2.82 18.90 -25.21
CA LEU A 223 3.77 19.42 -24.23
C LEU A 223 3.32 20.76 -23.64
N ASN A 224 2.77 21.65 -24.48
CA ASN A 224 2.23 22.93 -24.01
C ASN A 224 0.99 22.70 -23.11
N GLY A 225 0.12 21.74 -23.49
CA GLY A 225 -1.02 21.35 -22.67
C GLY A 225 -0.61 20.76 -21.32
N LEU A 226 0.42 19.91 -21.34
CA LEU A 226 0.99 19.31 -20.14
C LEU A 226 1.60 20.38 -19.22
N GLY A 227 2.42 21.27 -19.76
CA GLY A 227 3.03 22.37 -19.02
C GLY A 227 2.00 23.35 -18.44
N GLY A 228 0.99 23.74 -19.24
CA GLY A 228 -0.09 24.61 -18.78
C GLY A 228 -0.91 23.99 -17.64
N ALA A 229 -1.28 22.70 -17.75
CA ALA A 229 -1.98 21.98 -16.70
C ALA A 229 -1.13 21.84 -15.43
N ALA A 230 0.18 21.59 -15.56
CA ALA A 230 1.10 21.53 -14.43
C ALA A 230 1.18 22.87 -13.70
N LEU A 231 1.33 23.97 -14.44
CA LEU A 231 1.39 25.33 -13.86
C LEU A 231 0.12 25.66 -13.09
N VAL A 232 -1.06 25.42 -13.67
CA VAL A 232 -2.34 25.69 -12.99
C VAL A 232 -2.47 24.87 -11.70
N LEU A 233 -2.15 23.58 -11.75
CA LEU A 233 -2.27 22.71 -10.56
C LEU A 233 -1.29 23.07 -9.48
N LEU A 234 -0.04 23.36 -9.81
CA LEU A 234 1.00 23.73 -8.84
C LEU A 234 0.79 25.14 -8.29
N ALA A 235 0.17 26.06 -9.06
CA ALA A 235 -0.23 27.37 -8.56
C ALA A 235 -1.34 27.25 -7.50
N VAL A 236 -2.27 26.29 -7.67
CA VAL A 236 -3.34 26.03 -6.69
C VAL A 236 -2.80 25.31 -5.46
N GLN A 237 -1.96 24.28 -5.65
CA GLN A 237 -1.40 23.49 -4.56
C GLN A 237 0.00 22.95 -4.89
N PRO A 238 1.07 23.65 -4.50
CA PRO A 238 2.46 23.23 -4.78
C PRO A 238 2.82 21.83 -4.27
N ALA A 239 2.19 21.40 -3.16
CA ALA A 239 2.41 20.08 -2.55
C ALA A 239 2.04 18.90 -3.47
N TYR A 240 1.31 19.11 -4.56
CA TYR A 240 1.04 18.07 -5.56
C TYR A 240 2.31 17.53 -6.21
N LEU A 241 3.36 18.32 -6.33
CA LEU A 241 4.65 17.88 -6.90
C LEU A 241 5.22 16.65 -6.19
N PHE A 242 4.99 16.53 -4.89
CA PHE A 242 5.50 15.42 -4.06
C PHE A 242 4.52 14.25 -3.92
N GLN A 243 3.42 14.27 -4.66
CA GLN A 243 2.44 13.19 -4.64
C GLN A 243 2.67 12.20 -5.79
N PRO A 244 2.72 10.87 -5.50
CA PRO A 244 2.88 9.85 -6.53
C PRO A 244 1.88 9.98 -7.68
N GLY A 245 0.66 10.37 -7.36
CA GLY A 245 -0.38 10.58 -8.35
C GLY A 245 -0.05 11.69 -9.35
N PHE A 246 0.60 12.78 -8.95
CA PHE A 246 1.03 13.86 -9.85
C PHE A 246 2.25 13.42 -10.66
N THR A 247 3.31 12.98 -9.98
CA THR A 247 4.59 12.65 -10.62
C THR A 247 4.46 11.52 -11.64
N LEU A 248 3.72 10.44 -11.29
CA LEU A 248 3.44 9.35 -12.24
C LEU A 248 2.65 9.82 -13.45
N SER A 249 1.58 10.60 -13.25
CA SER A 249 0.74 11.03 -14.37
C SER A 249 1.48 11.96 -15.33
N PHE A 250 2.19 12.97 -14.81
CA PHE A 250 2.94 13.89 -15.65
C PHE A 250 4.19 13.24 -16.26
N GLY A 251 4.88 12.38 -15.48
CA GLY A 251 6.05 11.62 -15.96
C GLY A 251 5.71 10.67 -17.11
N VAL A 252 4.62 9.92 -17.01
CA VAL A 252 4.15 9.03 -18.09
C VAL A 252 3.78 9.82 -19.33
N LEU A 253 3.03 10.92 -19.20
CA LEU A 253 2.62 11.72 -20.36
C LEU A 253 3.81 12.42 -21.02
N LEU A 254 4.77 12.90 -20.23
CA LEU A 254 6.02 13.44 -20.76
C LEU A 254 6.81 12.37 -21.51
N ALA A 255 6.93 11.17 -20.94
CA ALA A 255 7.60 10.06 -21.60
C ALA A 255 6.88 9.65 -22.90
N LEU A 256 5.55 9.60 -22.91
CA LEU A 256 4.79 9.37 -24.14
C LEU A 256 5.07 10.45 -25.20
N ALA A 257 5.09 11.72 -24.81
CA ALA A 257 5.38 12.82 -25.74
C ALA A 257 6.78 12.72 -26.34
N LEU A 258 7.77 12.27 -25.57
CA LEU A 258 9.16 12.21 -26.00
C LEU A 258 9.54 10.86 -26.63
N LEU A 259 9.05 9.75 -26.10
CA LEU A 259 9.53 8.40 -26.45
C LEU A 259 8.64 7.65 -27.44
N HIS A 260 7.33 8.00 -27.55
CA HIS A 260 6.43 7.25 -28.43
C HIS A 260 6.94 7.18 -29.88
N ARG A 261 7.31 8.32 -30.48
CA ARG A 261 7.82 8.35 -31.88
C ARG A 261 9.14 7.60 -32.05
N PRO A 262 10.18 7.78 -31.23
CA PRO A 262 11.40 6.98 -31.29
C PRO A 262 11.15 5.47 -31.16
N VAL A 263 10.32 5.04 -30.18
CA VAL A 263 9.99 3.62 -30.00
C VAL A 263 9.22 3.08 -31.20
N LEU A 264 8.27 3.84 -31.74
CA LEU A 264 7.52 3.41 -32.93
C LEU A 264 8.43 3.24 -34.15
N ARG A 265 9.45 4.08 -34.31
CA ARG A 265 10.48 3.91 -35.37
C ARG A 265 11.28 2.62 -35.19
N LEU A 266 11.62 2.23 -33.96
CA LEU A 266 12.26 0.94 -33.68
C LEU A 266 11.36 -0.26 -34.03
N LEU A 267 10.05 -0.06 -34.01
CA LEU A 267 9.05 -1.06 -34.42
C LEU A 267 8.66 -0.96 -35.90
N ALA A 268 9.37 -0.17 -36.71
CA ALA A 268 9.11 0.02 -38.13
C ALA A 268 8.89 -1.29 -38.90
N PRO A 269 9.71 -2.36 -38.71
CA PRO A 269 9.51 -3.63 -39.39
C PRO A 269 8.13 -4.28 -39.12
N LEU A 270 7.48 -3.94 -38.01
CA LEU A 270 6.18 -4.47 -37.66
C LEU A 270 5.02 -3.71 -38.30
N HIS A 271 5.18 -2.42 -38.64
CA HIS A 271 4.05 -1.58 -39.04
C HIS A 271 4.26 -0.82 -40.34
N GLU A 272 5.45 -0.83 -40.90
CA GLU A 272 5.66 -0.22 -42.22
C GLU A 272 5.20 -1.16 -43.32
N PRO A 273 4.52 -0.61 -44.36
CA PRO A 273 4.15 -1.39 -45.54
C PRO A 273 5.39 -1.79 -46.33
N ASP A 274 5.27 -2.89 -47.08
CA ASP A 274 6.31 -3.30 -48.01
C ASP A 274 6.53 -2.16 -49.04
N PRO A 275 7.74 -1.58 -49.13
CA PRO A 275 8.00 -0.48 -50.04
C PRO A 275 7.85 -0.87 -51.52
N PHE A 276 7.86 -2.14 -51.83
CA PHE A 276 7.74 -2.65 -53.20
C PHE A 276 6.32 -3.05 -53.59
N LEU A 277 5.38 -3.13 -52.65
CA LEU A 277 4.01 -3.51 -52.91
C LEU A 277 3.06 -2.32 -52.71
N PRO A 278 2.52 -1.72 -53.80
CA PRO A 278 1.54 -0.65 -53.73
C PRO A 278 0.29 -1.08 -52.95
N LYS A 279 -0.30 -0.17 -52.18
CA LYS A 279 -1.47 -0.44 -51.34
C LYS A 279 -2.68 -0.92 -52.14
N GLU A 280 -2.78 -0.46 -53.38
CA GLU A 280 -3.85 -0.82 -54.32
C GLU A 280 -3.84 -2.30 -54.70
N LEU A 281 -2.72 -2.98 -54.51
CA LEU A 281 -2.55 -4.41 -54.79
C LEU A 281 -2.76 -5.32 -53.57
N TYR A 282 -3.07 -4.74 -52.40
CA TYR A 282 -3.32 -5.51 -51.19
C TYR A 282 -4.63 -6.28 -51.30
N THR A 283 -4.59 -7.56 -51.00
CA THR A 283 -5.80 -8.33 -50.73
C THR A 283 -6.43 -7.90 -49.38
N ALA A 284 -7.74 -8.10 -49.24
CA ALA A 284 -8.46 -7.75 -48.01
C ALA A 284 -7.82 -8.42 -46.75
N ARG A 285 -7.23 -9.63 -46.87
CA ARG A 285 -6.50 -10.30 -45.78
C ARG A 285 -5.19 -9.60 -45.45
N GLN A 286 -4.46 -9.13 -46.45
CA GLN A 286 -3.20 -8.35 -46.25
C GLN A 286 -3.49 -6.99 -45.63
N GLU A 287 -4.56 -6.30 -46.05
CA GLU A 287 -4.99 -5.05 -45.41
C GLU A 287 -5.37 -5.23 -43.95
N ALA A 288 -6.19 -6.25 -43.65
CA ALA A 288 -6.59 -6.58 -42.28
C ALA A 288 -5.37 -6.95 -41.40
N TRP A 289 -4.43 -7.75 -41.94
CA TRP A 289 -3.21 -8.14 -41.26
C TRP A 289 -2.28 -6.92 -41.04
N PHE A 290 -2.12 -6.07 -42.03
CA PHE A 290 -1.33 -4.85 -41.91
C PHE A 290 -1.95 -3.87 -40.91
N TRP A 291 -3.27 -3.70 -40.94
CA TRP A 291 -3.99 -2.90 -39.95
C TRP A 291 -3.76 -3.42 -38.54
N LEU A 292 -3.87 -4.75 -38.34
CA LEU A 292 -3.63 -5.37 -37.03
C LEU A 292 -2.19 -5.16 -36.54
N ARG A 293 -1.21 -5.45 -37.41
CA ARG A 293 0.23 -5.24 -37.08
C ARG A 293 0.52 -3.80 -36.69
N ARG A 294 -0.02 -2.86 -37.44
CA ARG A 294 0.13 -1.43 -37.14
C ARG A 294 -0.49 -1.08 -35.79
N ARG A 295 -1.69 -1.55 -35.48
CA ARG A 295 -2.35 -1.31 -34.18
C ARG A 295 -1.57 -1.92 -33.03
N VAL A 296 -1.04 -3.11 -33.21
CA VAL A 296 -0.18 -3.77 -32.21
C VAL A 296 1.11 -2.95 -32.01
N ALA A 297 1.77 -2.52 -33.06
CA ALA A 297 2.99 -1.72 -32.97
C ALA A 297 2.75 -0.36 -32.28
N GLU A 298 1.67 0.36 -32.65
CA GLU A 298 1.26 1.60 -32.00
C GLU A 298 1.00 1.40 -30.50
N SER A 299 0.20 0.38 -30.13
CA SER A 299 -0.12 0.06 -28.73
C SER A 299 1.12 -0.38 -27.94
N LEU A 300 1.99 -1.20 -28.54
CA LEU A 300 3.24 -1.63 -27.91
C LEU A 300 4.18 -0.45 -27.70
N SER A 301 4.27 0.47 -28.67
CA SER A 301 5.07 1.69 -28.54
C SER A 301 4.58 2.57 -27.38
N ILE A 302 3.27 2.72 -27.23
CA ILE A 302 2.66 3.44 -26.09
C ILE A 302 2.98 2.72 -24.77
N SER A 303 2.81 1.40 -24.72
CA SER A 303 3.13 0.60 -23.54
C SER A 303 4.61 0.70 -23.12
N VAL A 304 5.53 0.59 -24.08
CA VAL A 304 6.98 0.71 -23.81
C VAL A 304 7.31 2.13 -23.33
N ALA A 305 6.84 3.16 -24.03
CA ALA A 305 7.11 4.55 -23.66
C ALA A 305 6.55 4.89 -22.26
N SER A 306 5.33 4.43 -21.95
CA SER A 306 4.72 4.64 -20.64
C SER A 306 5.44 3.87 -19.52
N THR A 307 5.86 2.64 -19.79
CA THR A 307 6.62 1.81 -18.82
C THR A 307 7.98 2.43 -18.54
N LEU A 308 8.73 2.84 -19.55
CA LEU A 308 10.01 3.53 -19.36
C LEU A 308 9.87 4.82 -18.57
N GLY A 309 8.80 5.59 -18.81
CA GLY A 309 8.53 6.82 -18.07
C GLY A 309 8.08 6.60 -16.63
N SER A 310 7.36 5.53 -16.36
CA SER A 310 6.88 5.21 -15.01
C SER A 310 7.86 4.39 -14.18
N ALA A 311 8.73 3.58 -14.79
CA ALA A 311 9.60 2.63 -14.08
C ALA A 311 10.45 3.26 -12.96
N PRO A 312 11.16 4.39 -13.17
CA PRO A 312 11.92 5.01 -12.09
C PRO A 312 11.05 5.44 -10.90
N LEU A 313 9.85 5.94 -11.19
CA LEU A 313 8.89 6.38 -10.17
C LEU A 313 8.23 5.18 -9.48
N MET A 314 7.90 4.13 -10.22
CA MET A 314 7.36 2.88 -9.67
C MET A 314 8.37 2.19 -8.74
N ILE A 315 9.64 2.13 -9.14
CA ILE A 315 10.71 1.63 -8.29
C ILE A 315 10.88 2.52 -7.05
N GLY A 316 10.89 3.84 -7.22
CA GLY A 316 11.07 4.79 -6.11
C GLY A 316 9.94 4.72 -5.07
N TYR A 317 8.68 4.74 -5.52
CA TYR A 317 7.52 4.79 -4.64
C TYR A 317 7.04 3.41 -4.16
N PHE A 318 7.08 2.40 -5.03
CA PHE A 318 6.41 1.11 -4.80
C PHE A 318 7.36 -0.07 -4.80
N ARG A 319 8.66 0.15 -5.06
CA ARG A 319 9.67 -0.90 -5.14
C ARG A 319 9.31 -2.01 -6.14
N MET A 320 8.51 -1.71 -7.16
CA MET A 320 7.93 -2.72 -8.05
C MET A 320 8.23 -2.43 -9.52
N VAL A 321 8.53 -3.49 -10.27
CA VAL A 321 8.64 -3.50 -11.73
C VAL A 321 7.70 -4.56 -12.27
N THR A 322 6.95 -4.23 -13.33
CA THR A 322 5.92 -5.12 -13.91
C THR A 322 6.12 -5.27 -15.42
N PRO A 323 7.10 -6.06 -15.88
CA PRO A 323 7.35 -6.26 -17.32
C PRO A 323 6.13 -6.82 -18.06
N VAL A 324 5.36 -7.70 -17.41
CA VAL A 324 4.14 -8.27 -17.99
C VAL A 324 3.10 -7.21 -18.36
N GLY A 325 3.14 -6.06 -17.72
CA GLY A 325 2.27 -4.92 -18.01
C GLY A 325 2.35 -4.42 -19.45
N LEU A 326 3.49 -4.62 -20.12
CA LEU A 326 3.64 -4.30 -21.55
C LEU A 326 2.62 -5.03 -22.42
N VAL A 327 2.38 -6.31 -22.14
CA VAL A 327 1.44 -7.15 -22.88
C VAL A 327 0.04 -7.06 -22.26
N ALA A 328 -0.07 -7.06 -20.94
CA ALA A 328 -1.35 -6.97 -20.25
C ALA A 328 -2.15 -5.71 -20.64
N ASN A 329 -1.47 -4.58 -20.87
CA ASN A 329 -2.11 -3.34 -21.32
C ASN A 329 -2.77 -3.46 -22.69
N LEU A 330 -2.23 -4.29 -23.62
CA LEU A 330 -2.84 -4.50 -24.94
C LEU A 330 -4.25 -5.10 -24.82
N VAL A 331 -4.47 -5.90 -23.79
CA VAL A 331 -5.76 -6.56 -23.53
C VAL A 331 -6.63 -5.73 -22.60
N LEU A 332 -6.11 -5.38 -21.43
CA LEU A 332 -6.92 -4.79 -20.34
C LEU A 332 -7.35 -3.34 -20.62
N VAL A 333 -6.53 -2.56 -21.34
CA VAL A 333 -6.94 -1.22 -21.76
C VAL A 333 -8.09 -1.28 -22.76
N VAL A 334 -8.06 -2.23 -23.71
CA VAL A 334 -9.16 -2.43 -24.67
C VAL A 334 -10.43 -2.88 -23.97
N LEU A 335 -10.33 -3.86 -23.06
CA LEU A 335 -11.47 -4.32 -22.28
C LEU A 335 -12.09 -3.20 -21.45
N SER A 336 -11.27 -2.35 -20.81
CA SER A 336 -11.77 -1.23 -20.03
C SER A 336 -12.49 -0.18 -20.87
N LEU A 337 -12.01 0.06 -22.09
CA LEU A 337 -12.71 0.93 -23.05
C LEU A 337 -14.07 0.34 -23.44
N CYS A 338 -14.13 -0.97 -23.72
CA CYS A 338 -15.39 -1.65 -24.02
C CYS A 338 -16.37 -1.56 -22.84
N ILE A 339 -15.89 -1.81 -21.61
CA ILE A 339 -16.71 -1.68 -20.38
C ILE A 339 -17.26 -0.27 -20.26
N LEU A 340 -16.44 0.76 -20.47
CA LEU A 340 -16.88 2.15 -20.36
C LEU A 340 -17.92 2.52 -21.44
N VAL A 341 -17.71 2.08 -22.69
CA VAL A 341 -18.66 2.34 -23.80
C VAL A 341 -20.01 1.67 -23.51
N VAL A 342 -19.98 0.37 -23.15
CA VAL A 342 -21.21 -0.39 -22.83
C VAL A 342 -21.89 0.20 -21.58
N ALA A 343 -21.14 0.65 -20.57
CA ALA A 343 -21.70 1.35 -19.41
C ALA A 343 -22.38 2.68 -19.81
N CYS A 344 -21.78 3.46 -20.72
CA CYS A 344 -22.43 4.66 -21.24
C CYS A 344 -23.73 4.35 -21.98
N MET A 345 -23.77 3.24 -22.75
CA MET A 345 -25.01 2.79 -23.41
C MET A 345 -26.06 2.31 -22.39
N ALA A 346 -25.63 1.57 -21.36
CA ALA A 346 -26.50 1.10 -20.29
C ALA A 346 -27.11 2.27 -19.50
N MET A 347 -26.32 3.29 -19.19
CA MET A 347 -26.81 4.53 -18.56
C MET A 347 -27.81 5.25 -19.44
N ALA A 348 -27.58 5.33 -20.77
CA ALA A 348 -28.54 5.93 -21.68
C ALA A 348 -29.86 5.13 -21.75
N ALA A 349 -29.78 3.80 -21.80
CA ALA A 349 -30.95 2.92 -21.76
C ALA A 349 -31.71 3.05 -20.43
N ALA A 350 -31.00 3.12 -19.29
CA ALA A 350 -31.62 3.34 -17.98
C ALA A 350 -32.30 4.71 -17.89
N ALA A 351 -31.69 5.77 -18.43
CA ALA A 351 -32.30 7.11 -18.47
C ALA A 351 -33.57 7.13 -19.35
N LEU A 352 -33.63 6.32 -20.40
CA LEU A 352 -34.81 6.13 -21.25
C LEU A 352 -35.84 5.14 -20.66
N GLN A 353 -35.56 4.60 -19.47
CA GLN A 353 -36.40 3.60 -18.79
C GLN A 353 -36.64 2.31 -19.62
N TRP A 354 -35.59 1.83 -20.28
CA TRP A 354 -35.60 0.58 -21.05
C TRP A 354 -34.92 -0.55 -20.26
N PRO A 355 -35.62 -1.19 -19.30
CA PRO A 355 -34.99 -2.13 -18.37
C PRO A 355 -34.38 -3.35 -19.04
N LEU A 356 -35.03 -3.92 -20.05
CA LEU A 356 -34.52 -5.08 -20.77
C LEU A 356 -33.20 -4.76 -21.52
N LEU A 357 -33.11 -3.60 -22.15
CA LEU A 357 -31.88 -3.16 -22.82
C LEU A 357 -30.79 -2.84 -21.81
N THR A 358 -31.14 -2.19 -20.69
CA THR A 358 -30.21 -1.93 -19.59
C THR A 358 -29.63 -3.23 -19.02
N ALA A 359 -30.48 -4.22 -18.73
CA ALA A 359 -30.06 -5.53 -18.26
C ALA A 359 -29.14 -6.24 -19.27
N SER A 360 -29.53 -6.28 -20.55
CA SER A 360 -28.73 -6.91 -21.62
C SER A 360 -27.34 -6.28 -21.73
N LEU A 361 -27.24 -4.95 -21.68
CA LEU A 361 -25.96 -4.24 -21.70
C LEU A 361 -25.12 -4.47 -20.44
N ASN A 362 -25.75 -4.55 -19.28
CA ASN A 362 -25.05 -4.87 -18.03
C ASN A 362 -24.57 -6.32 -18.01
N HIS A 363 -25.29 -7.28 -18.57
CA HIS A 363 -24.80 -8.65 -18.76
C HIS A 363 -23.59 -8.71 -19.72
N ALA A 364 -23.57 -7.87 -20.76
CA ALA A 364 -22.39 -7.72 -21.60
C ALA A 364 -21.20 -7.16 -20.78
N ASN A 365 -21.43 -6.16 -19.92
CA ASN A 365 -20.40 -5.65 -19.01
C ASN A 365 -19.96 -6.69 -17.98
N TRP A 366 -20.85 -7.52 -17.50
CA TRP A 366 -20.53 -8.63 -16.60
C TRP A 366 -19.55 -9.63 -17.25
N LEU A 367 -19.77 -9.98 -18.54
CA LEU A 367 -18.84 -10.82 -19.32
C LEU A 367 -17.50 -10.11 -19.53
N LEU A 368 -17.50 -8.83 -19.89
CA LEU A 368 -16.28 -8.05 -20.09
C LEU A 368 -15.48 -7.91 -18.77
N ALA A 369 -16.16 -7.73 -17.64
CA ALA A 369 -15.54 -7.70 -16.33
C ALA A 369 -14.92 -9.04 -15.96
N ALA A 370 -15.63 -10.15 -16.24
CA ALA A 370 -15.11 -11.51 -16.06
C ALA A 370 -13.83 -11.73 -16.89
N ALA A 371 -13.85 -11.34 -18.17
CA ALA A 371 -12.68 -11.40 -19.04
C ALA A 371 -11.53 -10.53 -18.51
N GLY A 372 -11.85 -9.33 -18.00
CA GLY A 372 -10.87 -8.41 -17.41
C GLY A 372 -10.22 -8.99 -16.14
N ILE A 373 -11.02 -9.52 -15.21
CA ILE A 373 -10.53 -10.16 -13.98
C ILE A 373 -9.70 -11.40 -14.33
N GLY A 374 -10.19 -12.26 -15.23
CA GLY A 374 -9.48 -13.45 -15.67
C GLY A 374 -8.14 -13.13 -16.33
N SER A 375 -8.11 -12.10 -17.21
CA SER A 375 -6.88 -11.63 -17.83
C SER A 375 -5.90 -11.06 -16.80
N ALA A 376 -6.37 -10.26 -15.84
CA ALA A 376 -5.52 -9.72 -14.78
C ALA A 376 -4.92 -10.84 -13.92
N LYS A 377 -5.72 -11.83 -13.50
CA LYS A 377 -5.26 -13.01 -12.76
C LYS A 377 -4.24 -13.82 -13.57
N PHE A 378 -4.50 -14.03 -14.87
CA PHE A 378 -3.57 -14.73 -15.76
C PHE A 378 -2.21 -14.03 -15.86
N PHE A 379 -2.19 -12.72 -16.16
CA PHE A 379 -0.95 -11.97 -16.28
C PHE A 379 -0.22 -11.83 -14.94
N ALA A 380 -0.95 -11.69 -13.83
CA ALA A 380 -0.36 -11.66 -12.49
C ALA A 380 0.30 -12.98 -12.11
N ALA A 381 -0.18 -14.11 -12.63
CA ALA A 381 0.39 -15.44 -12.38
C ALA A 381 1.61 -15.78 -13.26
N VAL A 382 1.96 -14.94 -14.25
CA VAL A 382 3.13 -15.18 -15.11
C VAL A 382 4.42 -15.10 -14.28
N PRO A 383 5.24 -16.15 -14.23
CA PRO A 383 6.51 -16.12 -13.49
C PRO A 383 7.44 -15.02 -13.99
N GLY A 384 7.97 -14.20 -13.07
CA GLY A 384 8.80 -13.04 -13.42
C GLY A 384 8.03 -11.88 -14.08
N GLY A 385 6.71 -11.99 -14.23
CA GLY A 385 5.86 -10.94 -14.79
C GLY A 385 5.81 -9.66 -13.96
N HIS A 386 6.03 -9.78 -12.66
CA HIS A 386 6.22 -8.67 -11.74
C HIS A 386 7.22 -9.08 -10.65
N PHE A 387 7.98 -8.12 -10.17
CA PHE A 387 8.93 -8.34 -9.09
C PHE A 387 9.27 -7.02 -8.40
N ARG A 388 9.70 -7.13 -7.16
CA ARG A 388 10.12 -6.00 -6.33
C ARG A 388 11.64 -5.82 -6.41
N VAL A 389 12.07 -4.56 -6.36
CA VAL A 389 13.49 -4.18 -6.46
C VAL A 389 13.81 -3.18 -5.36
N ASP A 390 14.87 -3.43 -4.62
CA ASP A 390 15.47 -2.44 -3.73
C ASP A 390 16.73 -1.84 -4.36
N PRO A 391 16.66 -0.62 -4.90
CA PRO A 391 17.83 0.03 -5.49
C PRO A 391 18.96 0.28 -4.48
N SER A 392 18.63 0.39 -3.17
CA SER A 392 19.63 0.67 -2.14
C SER A 392 20.63 -0.46 -1.93
N ARG A 393 20.27 -1.69 -2.33
CA ARG A 393 21.19 -2.85 -2.29
C ARG A 393 22.46 -2.66 -3.12
N LEU A 394 22.40 -1.88 -4.21
CA LEU A 394 23.58 -1.59 -5.03
C LEU A 394 24.69 -0.87 -4.25
N TRP A 395 24.35 -0.24 -3.13
CA TRP A 395 25.28 0.55 -2.31
C TRP A 395 25.43 0.06 -0.86
N ARG A 396 24.60 -0.91 -0.41
CA ARG A 396 24.62 -1.38 1.00
C ARG A 396 25.83 -2.27 1.35
N GLY A 397 26.49 -2.87 0.36
CA GLY A 397 27.56 -3.84 0.61
C GLY A 397 27.06 -5.09 1.35
N SER A 398 27.96 -5.78 2.06
CA SER A 398 27.67 -7.01 2.82
C SER A 398 27.10 -6.74 4.22
N VAL A 399 25.97 -6.01 4.30
CA VAL A 399 25.31 -5.71 5.58
C VAL A 399 24.14 -6.65 5.78
N CYS A 400 24.07 -7.32 6.93
CA CYS A 400 22.86 -8.01 7.37
C CYS A 400 21.96 -7.01 8.12
N GLU A 401 20.70 -6.88 7.69
CA GLU A 401 19.75 -5.98 8.32
C GLU A 401 18.66 -6.80 9.02
N VAL A 402 18.51 -6.61 10.33
CA VAL A 402 17.49 -7.25 11.15
C VAL A 402 16.51 -6.17 11.59
N THR A 403 15.27 -6.26 11.16
CA THR A 403 14.21 -5.33 11.53
C THR A 403 13.25 -5.97 12.51
N VAL A 404 13.21 -5.45 13.72
CA VAL A 404 12.23 -5.83 14.75
C VAL A 404 11.02 -4.92 14.56
N LEU A 405 9.90 -5.47 14.13
CA LEU A 405 8.68 -4.69 13.87
C LEU A 405 7.97 -4.32 15.17
N ALA A 406 7.46 -3.10 15.24
CA ALA A 406 6.62 -2.63 16.34
C ALA A 406 5.16 -3.03 16.04
N LEU A 407 4.71 -4.12 16.63
CA LEU A 407 3.33 -4.61 16.51
C LEU A 407 2.57 -4.33 17.80
N ASP A 408 1.27 -4.10 17.72
CA ASP A 408 0.42 -3.87 18.89
C ASP A 408 -0.05 -5.19 19.52
N GLN A 409 -0.48 -5.15 20.78
CA GLN A 409 -1.07 -6.29 21.53
C GLN A 409 -0.19 -7.54 21.51
N GLY A 410 1.08 -7.42 21.89
CA GLY A 410 2.01 -8.55 22.04
C GLY A 410 2.50 -9.18 20.73
N GLY A 411 2.09 -8.68 19.57
CA GLY A 411 2.50 -9.29 18.30
C GLY A 411 4.01 -9.17 18.05
N SER A 412 4.64 -10.23 17.53
CA SER A 412 6.05 -10.25 17.14
C SER A 412 6.23 -10.56 15.67
N ALA A 413 7.17 -9.86 15.03
CA ALA A 413 7.70 -10.20 13.72
C ALA A 413 9.08 -9.57 13.55
N ILE A 414 10.07 -10.39 13.21
CA ILE A 414 11.45 -9.97 13.00
C ILE A 414 11.84 -10.37 11.58
N HIS A 415 12.17 -9.40 10.75
CA HIS A 415 12.63 -9.62 9.39
C HIS A 415 14.16 -9.59 9.32
N VAL A 416 14.76 -10.64 8.78
CA VAL A 416 16.21 -10.76 8.56
C VAL A 416 16.49 -10.67 7.07
N ASP A 417 17.15 -9.59 6.64
CA ASP A 417 17.65 -9.38 5.27
C ASP A 417 19.16 -9.66 5.24
N THR A 418 19.52 -10.80 4.67
CA THR A 418 20.90 -11.28 4.68
C THR A 418 21.76 -10.59 3.60
N PRO A 419 23.11 -10.64 3.70
CA PRO A 419 24.01 -10.02 2.72
C PRO A 419 23.79 -10.49 1.28
N SER A 420 23.45 -11.77 1.07
CA SER A 420 23.18 -12.31 -0.27
C SER A 420 21.77 -11.93 -0.79
N GLY A 421 20.93 -11.34 0.05
CA GLY A 421 19.58 -10.96 -0.32
C GLY A 421 18.53 -12.05 -0.08
N ARG A 422 18.82 -13.01 0.77
CA ARG A 422 17.83 -13.94 1.28
C ARG A 422 17.06 -13.28 2.42
N HIS A 423 15.74 -13.43 2.40
CA HIS A 423 14.85 -12.87 3.41
C HIS A 423 14.28 -13.97 4.28
N TRP A 424 14.40 -13.80 5.58
CA TRP A 424 13.81 -14.67 6.58
C TRP A 424 12.87 -13.88 7.47
N LEU A 425 11.82 -14.52 7.94
CA LEU A 425 10.87 -13.92 8.88
C LEU A 425 10.79 -14.80 10.12
N ILE A 426 11.13 -14.24 11.28
CA ILE A 426 10.98 -14.89 12.60
C ILE A 426 9.71 -14.31 13.21
N ASP A 427 8.73 -15.15 13.45
CA ASP A 427 7.33 -14.83 13.72
C ASP A 427 6.69 -13.97 12.61
N CYS A 428 5.39 -13.85 12.62
CA CYS A 428 4.67 -13.19 11.53
C CYS A 428 3.53 -12.28 12.00
N GLY A 429 3.39 -12.12 13.31
CA GLY A 429 2.29 -11.39 13.90
C GLY A 429 0.94 -12.09 13.73
N GLY A 430 -0.09 -11.48 14.24
CA GLY A 430 -1.48 -11.92 14.05
C GLY A 430 -2.05 -11.51 12.68
N ARG A 431 -3.18 -12.09 12.30
CA ARG A 431 -3.88 -11.79 11.02
C ARG A 431 -4.13 -10.30 10.78
N ARG A 432 -4.39 -9.52 11.83
CA ARG A 432 -4.60 -8.06 11.76
C ARG A 432 -3.32 -7.31 11.43
N HIS A 433 -2.16 -7.80 11.92
CA HIS A 433 -0.87 -7.18 11.71
C HIS A 433 -0.37 -7.38 10.27
N PHE A 434 -0.79 -8.47 9.61
CA PHE A 434 -0.32 -8.80 8.27
C PHE A 434 -0.52 -7.67 7.27
N ARG A 435 -1.76 -7.22 7.05
CA ARG A 435 -2.05 -6.19 6.05
C ARG A 435 -1.61 -4.79 6.46
N ARG A 436 -1.52 -4.54 7.75
CA ARG A 436 -1.20 -3.21 8.28
C ARG A 436 0.30 -2.96 8.35
N SER A 437 1.07 -3.95 8.78
CA SER A 437 2.48 -3.77 9.16
C SER A 437 3.42 -4.74 8.44
N VAL A 438 3.18 -6.06 8.53
CA VAL A 438 4.11 -7.09 8.03
C VAL A 438 4.20 -7.08 6.52
N GLN A 439 3.08 -7.16 5.81
CA GLN A 439 3.05 -7.14 4.35
C GLN A 439 3.65 -5.83 3.78
N PRO A 440 3.24 -4.62 4.22
CA PRO A 440 3.83 -3.39 3.74
C PRO A 440 5.33 -3.27 3.99
N HIS A 441 5.81 -3.79 5.14
CA HIS A 441 7.24 -3.83 5.44
C HIS A 441 7.99 -4.73 4.47
N LEU A 442 7.55 -5.98 4.29
CA LEU A 442 8.18 -6.92 3.36
C LEU A 442 8.16 -6.41 1.91
N GLU A 443 7.08 -5.73 1.52
CA GLU A 443 6.96 -5.08 0.22
C GLU A 443 7.95 -3.92 0.06
N MET A 444 8.13 -3.09 1.08
CA MET A 444 9.11 -1.99 1.09
C MET A 444 10.55 -2.53 1.09
N ALA A 445 10.81 -3.65 1.78
CA ALA A 445 12.08 -4.36 1.76
C ALA A 445 12.34 -5.11 0.43
N ALA A 446 11.41 -4.99 -0.54
CA ALA A 446 11.46 -5.63 -1.85
C ALA A 446 11.51 -7.17 -1.80
N VAL A 447 10.87 -7.77 -0.80
CA VAL A 447 10.77 -9.22 -0.68
C VAL A 447 9.86 -9.76 -1.79
N ASN A 448 10.43 -10.60 -2.67
CA ASN A 448 9.68 -11.34 -3.68
C ASN A 448 9.30 -12.73 -3.20
N ARG A 449 10.17 -13.34 -2.41
CA ARG A 449 9.97 -14.64 -1.80
C ARG A 449 10.79 -14.71 -0.51
N LEU A 450 10.22 -15.33 0.52
CA LEU A 450 10.96 -15.66 1.73
C LEU A 450 11.80 -16.92 1.50
N ALA A 451 13.07 -16.88 1.90
CA ALA A 451 13.92 -18.05 1.98
C ALA A 451 13.38 -19.02 3.02
N GLY A 452 12.87 -18.49 4.13
CA GLY A 452 12.17 -19.27 5.12
C GLY A 452 11.45 -18.44 6.16
N MET A 453 10.67 -19.14 6.97
CA MET A 453 9.99 -18.65 8.16
C MET A 453 10.43 -19.46 9.38
N VAL A 454 10.52 -18.78 10.52
CA VAL A 454 10.75 -19.38 11.83
C VAL A 454 9.57 -19.00 12.74
N LEU A 455 8.90 -19.96 13.34
CA LEU A 455 7.81 -19.73 14.27
C LEU A 455 8.25 -20.13 15.66
N THR A 456 8.32 -19.17 16.57
CA THR A 456 8.81 -19.38 17.93
C THR A 456 7.88 -20.28 18.75
N HIS A 457 6.57 -20.04 18.64
CA HIS A 457 5.49 -20.78 19.30
C HIS A 457 4.16 -20.57 18.56
N GLY A 458 3.09 -21.21 19.06
CA GLY A 458 1.80 -21.29 18.34
C GLY A 458 0.81 -20.16 18.60
N ASP A 459 1.15 -19.13 19.33
CA ASP A 459 0.21 -18.06 19.68
C ASP A 459 -0.23 -17.24 18.46
N SER A 460 -1.46 -16.76 18.54
CA SER A 460 -2.14 -16.10 17.40
C SER A 460 -1.50 -14.79 16.96
N ASP A 461 -0.79 -14.11 17.82
CA ASP A 461 -0.06 -12.85 17.60
C ASP A 461 1.40 -13.07 17.19
N HIS A 462 1.87 -14.33 17.18
CA HIS A 462 3.17 -14.75 16.65
C HIS A 462 3.04 -15.53 15.35
N ALA A 463 2.21 -16.58 15.34
CA ALA A 463 2.03 -17.48 14.20
C ALA A 463 0.73 -17.24 13.39
N GLY A 464 -0.18 -16.39 13.87
CA GLY A 464 -1.53 -16.26 13.31
C GLY A 464 -1.61 -15.75 11.86
N ALA A 465 -0.57 -15.07 11.36
CA ALA A 465 -0.49 -14.63 9.98
C ALA A 465 0.30 -15.59 9.07
N ALA A 466 0.78 -16.73 9.54
CA ALA A 466 1.68 -17.62 8.80
C ALA A 466 1.13 -18.03 7.42
N GLU A 467 -0.14 -18.43 7.34
CA GLU A 467 -0.79 -18.78 6.07
C GLU A 467 -0.91 -17.60 5.11
N LEU A 468 -1.18 -16.40 5.61
CA LEU A 468 -1.25 -15.18 4.79
C LEU A 468 0.13 -14.81 4.25
N VAL A 469 1.18 -14.93 5.06
CA VAL A 469 2.57 -14.71 4.64
C VAL A 469 2.99 -15.73 3.59
N ARG A 470 2.71 -17.02 3.83
CA ARG A 470 2.99 -18.11 2.88
C ARG A 470 2.28 -17.91 1.54
N GLY A 471 1.01 -17.48 1.59
CA GLY A 471 0.22 -17.19 0.40
C GLY A 471 0.75 -16.01 -0.42
N ALA A 472 1.24 -14.96 0.26
CA ALA A 472 1.70 -13.72 -0.40
C ALA A 472 3.16 -13.77 -0.87
N PHE A 473 4.06 -14.38 -0.08
CA PHE A 473 5.50 -14.35 -0.35
C PHE A 473 6.11 -15.73 -0.57
N GLY A 474 5.34 -16.81 -0.35
CA GLY A 474 5.90 -18.15 -0.25
C GLY A 474 6.83 -18.30 0.95
N ALA A 475 7.26 -19.51 1.25
CA ALA A 475 8.33 -19.79 2.21
C ALA A 475 9.09 -21.02 1.72
N GLY A 476 10.41 -20.93 1.61
CA GLY A 476 11.25 -22.05 1.16
C GLY A 476 11.36 -23.12 2.25
N ARG A 477 11.65 -22.70 3.49
CA ARG A 477 11.71 -23.55 4.69
C ARG A 477 10.82 -22.98 5.77
N VAL A 478 10.25 -23.83 6.60
CA VAL A 478 9.51 -23.43 7.80
C VAL A 478 10.14 -24.17 8.97
N LEU A 479 10.63 -23.41 9.95
CA LEU A 479 11.21 -23.93 11.18
C LEU A 479 10.23 -23.65 12.33
N GLY A 480 9.91 -24.64 13.13
CA GLY A 480 8.91 -24.53 14.18
C GLY A 480 7.47 -24.48 13.66
N GLY A 481 6.51 -24.37 14.59
CA GLY A 481 5.08 -24.36 14.27
C GLY A 481 4.55 -25.68 13.74
N ASP A 482 3.25 -25.69 13.39
CA ASP A 482 2.59 -26.89 12.87
C ASP A 482 3.10 -27.26 11.48
N GLY A 483 3.70 -28.44 11.35
CA GLY A 483 4.22 -28.97 10.09
C GLY A 483 5.55 -28.40 9.63
N GLY A 484 6.24 -27.60 10.45
CA GLY A 484 7.61 -27.14 10.22
C GLY A 484 8.67 -28.12 10.72
N GLU A 485 9.95 -27.82 10.42
CA GLU A 485 11.09 -28.53 11.01
C GLU A 485 11.14 -28.25 12.50
N GLU A 486 11.32 -29.29 13.32
CA GLU A 486 11.33 -29.13 14.77
C GLU A 486 12.52 -28.31 15.25
N LEU A 487 12.26 -27.37 16.16
CA LEU A 487 13.28 -26.54 16.80
C LEU A 487 13.77 -27.26 18.07
N ARG A 488 15.05 -27.62 18.10
CA ARG A 488 15.67 -28.31 19.27
C ARG A 488 16.89 -27.54 19.73
N ALA A 489 17.04 -27.37 21.02
CA ALA A 489 18.25 -26.76 21.61
C ALA A 489 19.52 -27.46 21.10
N GLY A 490 20.53 -26.67 20.81
CA GLY A 490 21.79 -27.12 20.23
C GLY A 490 21.81 -27.23 18.70
N SER A 491 20.65 -27.19 18.01
CA SER A 491 20.62 -27.14 16.56
C SER A 491 21.05 -25.75 16.03
N ALA A 492 21.65 -25.74 14.85
CA ALA A 492 22.06 -24.51 14.16
C ALA A 492 21.55 -24.54 12.72
N HIS A 493 20.89 -23.46 12.30
CA HIS A 493 20.34 -23.31 10.97
C HIS A 493 21.08 -22.18 10.25
N GLU A 494 21.76 -22.50 9.17
CA GLU A 494 22.39 -21.51 8.32
C GLU A 494 21.32 -20.81 7.48
N LEU A 495 21.11 -19.52 7.72
CA LEU A 495 20.16 -18.68 7.00
C LEU A 495 20.77 -18.18 5.69
N ASP A 496 22.08 -17.91 5.72
CA ASP A 496 22.92 -17.49 4.62
C ASP A 496 24.41 -17.72 4.98
N GLU A 497 25.33 -17.53 4.02
CA GLU A 497 26.77 -17.63 4.29
C GLU A 497 27.18 -16.66 5.40
N GLY A 498 27.65 -17.22 6.52
CA GLY A 498 28.04 -16.44 7.70
C GLY A 498 26.89 -15.85 8.53
N VAL A 499 25.64 -16.26 8.28
CA VAL A 499 24.45 -15.89 9.07
C VAL A 499 23.86 -17.17 9.66
N VAL A 500 24.03 -17.38 10.94
CA VAL A 500 23.63 -18.61 11.64
C VAL A 500 22.62 -18.31 12.73
N LEU A 501 21.51 -19.04 12.73
CA LEU A 501 20.50 -19.05 13.79
C LEU A 501 20.66 -20.30 14.64
N ARG A 502 21.13 -20.15 15.87
CA ARG A 502 21.26 -21.25 16.84
C ARG A 502 20.04 -21.31 17.72
N VAL A 503 19.49 -22.49 17.91
CA VAL A 503 18.40 -22.74 18.84
C VAL A 503 19.00 -23.00 20.23
N LEU A 504 18.65 -22.16 21.21
CA LEU A 504 19.11 -22.28 22.58
C LEU A 504 18.06 -23.00 23.45
N PHE A 505 16.80 -22.89 23.08
CA PHE A 505 15.64 -23.48 23.78
C PHE A 505 14.52 -23.75 22.74
N PRO A 506 13.64 -24.75 22.87
CA PRO A 506 13.53 -25.70 23.99
C PRO A 506 14.49 -26.90 23.90
N PRO A 507 14.83 -27.54 25.06
CA PRO A 507 15.52 -28.82 25.06
C PRO A 507 14.59 -29.94 24.59
N GLU A 508 15.17 -31.08 24.21
CA GLU A 508 14.39 -32.25 23.78
C GLU A 508 13.47 -32.75 24.92
N GLY A 509 12.20 -33.01 24.57
CA GLY A 509 11.21 -33.49 25.55
C GLY A 509 10.68 -32.41 26.50
N TRP A 510 10.88 -31.13 26.23
CA TRP A 510 10.33 -30.04 27.04
C TRP A 510 8.81 -30.03 26.97
N GLU A 511 8.15 -30.26 28.09
CA GLU A 511 6.70 -30.14 28.22
C GLU A 511 6.34 -28.86 28.98
N ALA A 512 5.45 -28.07 28.42
CA ALA A 512 4.98 -26.84 29.06
C ALA A 512 3.47 -26.72 28.97
N GLY A 513 2.87 -26.16 30.00
CA GLY A 513 1.43 -25.97 30.12
C GLY A 513 0.89 -24.78 29.30
N VAL A 514 1.74 -23.79 29.04
CA VAL A 514 1.40 -22.54 28.36
C VAL A 514 2.25 -22.41 27.08
N ALA A 515 1.74 -21.73 26.08
CA ALA A 515 2.43 -21.59 24.80
C ALA A 515 3.76 -20.83 24.90
N ASP A 516 3.81 -19.77 25.70
CA ASP A 516 5.01 -18.96 25.94
C ASP A 516 6.15 -19.75 26.58
N ASP A 517 5.82 -20.70 27.45
CA ASP A 517 6.81 -21.61 28.03
C ASP A 517 7.46 -22.55 27.01
N ARG A 518 6.95 -22.59 25.77
CA ARG A 518 7.52 -23.30 24.61
C ARG A 518 8.17 -22.35 23.63
N CYS A 519 8.14 -21.04 23.89
CA CYS A 519 8.72 -20.04 23.00
C CYS A 519 10.19 -20.35 22.73
N ALA A 520 10.55 -20.55 21.49
CA ALA A 520 11.90 -20.85 21.10
C ALA A 520 12.81 -19.63 21.27
N VAL A 521 13.98 -19.86 21.89
CA VAL A 521 15.02 -18.85 22.10
C VAL A 521 16.17 -19.10 21.13
N PHE A 522 16.62 -18.01 20.48
CA PHE A 522 17.66 -18.10 19.46
C PHE A 522 18.84 -17.18 19.73
N MET A 523 20.02 -17.60 19.27
CA MET A 523 21.17 -16.73 19.04
C MET A 523 21.38 -16.55 17.54
N LEU A 524 21.22 -15.33 17.05
CA LEU A 524 21.55 -14.97 15.69
C LEU A 524 23.02 -14.47 15.65
N GLU A 525 23.86 -15.17 14.90
CA GLU A 525 25.28 -14.87 14.77
C GLU A 525 25.58 -14.38 13.36
N VAL A 526 26.12 -13.15 13.24
CA VAL A 526 26.44 -12.50 11.96
C VAL A 526 27.73 -11.71 12.09
N HIS A 527 28.74 -12.03 11.29
CA HIS A 527 30.03 -11.31 11.27
C HIS A 527 30.69 -11.11 12.65
N GLY A 528 30.47 -12.05 13.57
CA GLY A 528 30.97 -11.98 14.95
C GLY A 528 30.10 -11.12 15.89
N VAL A 529 29.02 -10.53 15.40
CA VAL A 529 27.98 -9.90 16.23
C VAL A 529 26.95 -10.95 16.64
N ARG A 530 26.52 -10.91 17.88
CA ARG A 530 25.57 -11.85 18.47
C ARG A 530 24.30 -11.12 18.91
N VAL A 531 23.16 -11.55 18.42
CA VAL A 531 21.84 -11.04 18.80
C VAL A 531 21.06 -12.16 19.47
N LEU A 532 20.74 -11.97 20.74
CA LEU A 532 19.91 -12.91 21.53
C LEU A 532 18.44 -12.57 21.33
N LEU A 533 17.67 -13.50 20.76
CA LEU A 533 16.25 -13.39 20.54
C LEU A 533 15.53 -14.24 21.58
N LEU A 534 15.09 -13.61 22.65
CA LEU A 534 14.35 -14.27 23.74
C LEU A 534 12.87 -14.44 23.41
N GLY A 535 12.32 -13.61 22.51
CA GLY A 535 10.89 -13.61 22.25
C GLY A 535 10.09 -13.42 23.55
N ASP A 536 9.00 -14.15 23.67
CA ASP A 536 8.11 -14.14 24.83
C ASP A 536 8.47 -15.24 25.84
N ALA A 537 9.71 -15.77 25.77
CA ALA A 537 10.15 -16.81 26.69
C ALA A 537 9.91 -16.40 28.14
N GLY A 538 9.13 -17.23 28.84
CA GLY A 538 8.70 -17.01 30.19
C GLY A 538 9.73 -17.41 31.26
N PHE A 539 9.33 -17.27 32.51
CA PHE A 539 10.16 -17.62 33.66
C PHE A 539 10.78 -19.04 33.61
N PRO A 540 10.03 -20.11 33.23
CA PRO A 540 10.60 -21.45 33.17
C PRO A 540 11.72 -21.58 32.14
N ALA A 541 11.58 -20.98 30.98
CA ALA A 541 12.57 -21.01 29.93
C ALA A 541 13.84 -20.23 30.32
N GLU A 542 13.70 -19.02 30.86
CA GLU A 542 14.82 -18.19 31.33
C GLU A 542 15.57 -18.87 32.47
N LYS A 543 14.85 -19.47 33.42
CA LYS A 543 15.45 -20.22 34.52
C LYS A 543 16.25 -21.40 34.00
N HIS A 544 15.68 -22.18 33.09
CA HIS A 544 16.39 -23.30 32.48
C HIS A 544 17.69 -22.86 31.79
N LEU A 545 17.63 -21.80 30.99
CA LEU A 545 18.78 -21.26 30.30
C LEU A 545 19.90 -20.79 31.24
N SER A 546 19.54 -20.17 32.36
CA SER A 546 20.51 -19.70 33.35
C SER A 546 21.14 -20.87 34.15
N GLU A 547 20.38 -21.93 34.46
CA GLU A 547 20.83 -23.10 35.22
C GLU A 547 21.70 -24.07 34.39
N THR A 548 21.42 -24.18 33.07
CA THR A 548 22.15 -25.13 32.20
C THR A 548 23.48 -24.59 31.66
N GLY A 549 23.82 -23.33 31.94
CA GLY A 549 25.09 -22.73 31.53
C GLY A 549 25.25 -22.55 30.02
N VAL A 550 24.13 -22.46 29.29
CA VAL A 550 24.12 -22.12 27.86
C VAL A 550 24.75 -20.74 27.66
N ASP A 551 25.59 -20.57 26.63
CA ASP A 551 26.24 -19.29 26.33
C ASP A 551 25.22 -18.26 25.78
N LEU A 552 24.77 -17.35 26.65
CA LEU A 552 23.83 -16.29 26.36
C LEU A 552 24.52 -14.97 25.93
N ARG A 553 25.86 -14.89 25.96
CA ARG A 553 26.59 -13.65 25.68
C ARG A 553 26.23 -13.10 24.31
N SER A 554 25.82 -11.84 24.30
CA SER A 554 25.31 -11.15 23.10
C SER A 554 25.63 -9.66 23.11
N ASP A 555 25.64 -9.03 21.95
CA ASP A 555 25.80 -7.58 21.82
C ASP A 555 24.47 -6.86 22.01
N VAL A 556 23.39 -7.47 21.51
CA VAL A 556 22.02 -6.97 21.58
C VAL A 556 21.07 -8.10 22.01
N MET A 557 20.11 -7.77 22.85
CA MET A 557 19.02 -8.66 23.25
C MET A 557 17.70 -8.12 22.68
N VAL A 558 16.84 -8.99 22.20
CA VAL A 558 15.44 -8.68 21.80
C VAL A 558 14.52 -9.47 22.71
N LYS A 559 13.63 -8.79 23.43
CA LYS A 559 12.72 -9.41 24.38
C LYS A 559 11.28 -8.93 24.18
N GLY A 560 10.36 -9.90 24.09
CA GLY A 560 8.93 -9.71 24.19
C GLY A 560 8.43 -9.89 25.65
N TRP A 561 7.14 -9.67 25.83
CA TRP A 561 6.46 -9.84 27.12
C TRP A 561 5.11 -10.50 26.91
N HIS A 562 4.82 -11.47 27.77
CA HIS A 562 3.47 -11.98 27.89
C HIS A 562 2.88 -11.68 29.28
N GLY A 563 1.59 -11.37 29.31
CA GLY A 563 0.94 -10.72 30.43
C GLY A 563 0.82 -11.50 31.76
N SER A 564 1.26 -12.73 31.81
CA SER A 564 1.11 -13.57 32.99
C SER A 564 2.43 -13.91 33.69
N ASP A 565 3.57 -13.42 33.23
CA ASP A 565 4.86 -13.93 33.62
C ASP A 565 5.83 -12.88 34.18
N HIS A 566 6.61 -13.31 35.18
CA HIS A 566 7.69 -12.54 35.81
C HIS A 566 9.03 -12.69 35.06
N SER A 567 9.01 -12.78 33.73
CA SER A 567 10.22 -12.92 32.92
C SER A 567 11.17 -11.72 33.01
N GLY A 568 12.36 -11.81 32.45
CA GLY A 568 13.45 -10.84 32.61
C GLY A 568 14.22 -11.04 33.91
N LEU A 569 14.67 -12.28 34.14
CA LEU A 569 15.43 -12.63 35.34
C LEU A 569 16.77 -11.90 35.39
N PRO A 570 17.20 -11.38 36.55
CA PRO A 570 18.51 -10.74 36.69
C PRO A 570 19.67 -11.62 36.23
N GLU A 571 19.58 -12.94 36.50
CA GLU A 571 20.58 -13.92 36.13
C GLU A 571 20.71 -14.05 34.60
N THR A 572 19.58 -14.09 33.86
CA THR A 572 19.55 -14.15 32.41
C THR A 572 20.09 -12.87 31.81
N LEU A 573 19.66 -11.71 32.34
CA LEU A 573 20.15 -10.39 31.89
C LEU A 573 21.66 -10.29 32.11
N ALA A 574 22.17 -10.64 33.29
CA ALA A 574 23.60 -10.59 33.60
C ALA A 574 24.41 -11.57 32.73
N ALA A 575 23.90 -12.80 32.52
CA ALA A 575 24.56 -13.82 31.72
C ALA A 575 24.65 -13.40 30.22
N SER A 576 23.69 -12.63 29.74
CA SER A 576 23.70 -12.12 28.35
C SER A 576 24.82 -11.13 28.10
N GLY A 577 25.22 -10.32 29.08
CA GLY A 577 26.18 -9.24 28.95
C GLY A 577 25.83 -8.25 27.84
N ALA A 578 24.58 -8.24 27.38
CA ALA A 578 24.14 -7.38 26.29
C ALA A 578 24.21 -5.90 26.70
N ARG A 579 24.68 -5.07 25.78
CA ARG A 579 24.75 -3.61 26.00
C ARG A 579 23.42 -2.92 25.74
N VAL A 580 22.59 -3.51 24.91
CA VAL A 580 21.29 -2.97 24.53
C VAL A 580 20.23 -4.08 24.58
N VAL A 581 19.09 -3.74 25.12
CA VAL A 581 17.88 -4.55 25.04
C VAL A 581 16.81 -3.82 24.23
N VAL A 582 16.34 -4.45 23.16
CA VAL A 582 15.18 -4.02 22.39
C VAL A 582 13.96 -4.68 23.00
N VAL A 583 13.05 -3.87 23.52
CA VAL A 583 11.88 -4.34 24.26
C VAL A 583 10.63 -4.09 23.45
N HIS A 584 9.84 -5.14 23.27
CA HIS A 584 8.49 -5.01 22.76
C HIS A 584 7.59 -4.45 23.89
N ARG A 585 7.06 -3.27 23.70
CA ARG A 585 6.17 -2.62 24.67
C ARG A 585 4.92 -2.15 23.97
N SER A 586 3.79 -2.67 24.41
CA SER A 586 2.48 -2.18 24.02
C SER A 586 1.89 -1.39 25.17
N HIS A 587 1.43 -0.16 24.92
CA HIS A 587 0.75 0.62 25.95
C HIS A 587 -0.67 0.08 26.26
N PHE A 588 -1.11 -0.92 25.53
CA PHE A 588 -2.39 -1.57 25.73
C PHE A 588 -2.37 -3.01 25.17
N PRO A 589 -2.77 -4.00 25.93
CA PRO A 589 -3.24 -3.92 27.33
C PRO A 589 -2.08 -3.67 28.31
N PRO A 590 -2.34 -3.11 29.52
CA PRO A 590 -1.30 -2.87 30.53
C PRO A 590 -0.58 -4.13 31.02
N SER A 591 -1.14 -5.31 30.75
CA SER A 591 -0.53 -6.60 31.04
C SER A 591 0.76 -6.87 30.25
N GLU A 592 0.97 -6.16 29.15
CA GLU A 592 2.18 -6.24 28.32
C GLU A 592 3.25 -5.20 28.73
N ASP A 593 3.01 -4.44 29.79
CA ASP A 593 4.04 -3.58 30.35
C ASP A 593 5.11 -4.42 31.07
N PRO A 594 6.39 -3.99 31.02
CA PRO A 594 7.46 -4.66 31.75
C PRO A 594 7.12 -4.82 33.23
N PRO A 595 7.56 -5.94 33.89
CA PRO A 595 7.26 -6.19 35.29
C PRO A 595 7.88 -5.11 36.20
N PRO A 596 7.32 -4.87 37.38
CA PRO A 596 7.85 -3.94 38.35
C PRO A 596 9.33 -4.16 38.62
N GLY A 597 10.13 -3.09 38.61
CA GLY A 597 11.58 -3.15 38.80
C GLY A 597 12.41 -3.44 37.57
N TRP A 598 11.80 -3.64 36.41
CA TRP A 598 12.49 -3.83 35.13
C TRP A 598 13.57 -2.78 34.87
N GLN A 599 13.23 -1.49 34.96
CA GLN A 599 14.15 -0.37 34.77
C GLN A 599 15.38 -0.42 35.69
N ARG A 600 15.19 -0.87 36.92
CA ARG A 600 16.29 -1.06 37.88
C ARG A 600 17.19 -2.22 37.46
N ARG A 601 16.60 -3.36 37.07
CA ARG A 601 17.37 -4.56 36.65
C ARG A 601 18.25 -4.28 35.44
N ILE A 602 17.71 -3.61 34.40
CA ILE A 602 18.52 -3.28 33.22
C ILE A 602 19.61 -2.25 33.54
N ALA A 603 19.32 -1.29 34.43
CA ALA A 603 20.32 -0.31 34.88
C ALA A 603 21.45 -0.97 35.68
N GLU A 604 21.14 -1.93 36.58
CA GLU A 604 22.09 -2.72 37.33
C GLU A 604 22.99 -3.58 36.41
N CYS A 605 22.46 -4.06 35.28
CA CYS A 605 23.23 -4.78 34.29
C CYS A 605 23.98 -3.85 33.31
N GLY A 606 23.87 -2.53 33.45
CA GLY A 606 24.50 -1.56 32.55
C GLY A 606 23.95 -1.57 31.11
N MET A 607 22.72 -2.05 30.92
CA MET A 607 22.07 -2.15 29.62
C MET A 607 21.30 -0.88 29.29
N GLN A 608 21.26 -0.53 27.99
CA GLN A 608 20.41 0.53 27.47
C GLN A 608 19.12 -0.07 26.89
N GLU A 609 17.97 0.42 27.28
CA GLU A 609 16.67 0.03 26.72
C GLU A 609 16.35 0.80 25.44
N VAL A 610 15.88 0.09 24.42
CA VAL A 610 15.26 0.65 23.21
C VAL A 610 13.83 0.11 23.15
N ASP A 611 12.86 0.98 23.38
CA ASP A 611 11.44 0.65 23.47
C ASP A 611 10.76 0.80 22.10
N LEU A 612 10.23 -0.30 21.56
CA LEU A 612 9.50 -0.30 20.28
C LEU A 612 8.21 0.57 20.34
N GLY A 613 7.58 0.67 21.50
CA GLY A 613 6.41 1.53 21.70
C GLY A 613 6.73 3.04 21.57
N ARG A 614 8.02 3.41 21.61
CA ARG A 614 8.50 4.77 21.45
C ARG A 614 9.26 4.97 20.13
N SER A 615 10.16 4.04 19.82
CA SER A 615 11.05 4.14 18.66
C SER A 615 10.42 3.63 17.36
N GLY A 616 9.23 2.98 17.44
CA GLY A 616 8.70 2.22 16.32
C GLY A 616 9.57 1.00 16.02
N ALA A 617 9.52 0.48 14.81
CA ALA A 617 10.40 -0.60 14.41
C ALA A 617 11.88 -0.22 14.63
N VAL A 618 12.66 -1.18 15.10
CA VAL A 618 14.11 -1.01 15.31
C VAL A 618 14.86 -1.81 14.26
N VAL A 619 15.73 -1.13 13.54
CA VAL A 619 16.57 -1.71 12.49
C VAL A 619 17.98 -1.89 13.03
N LEU A 620 18.45 -3.13 13.09
CA LEU A 620 19.82 -3.53 13.45
C LEU A 620 20.60 -3.74 12.16
N ARG A 621 21.64 -2.95 11.92
CA ARG A 621 22.58 -3.15 10.82
C ARG A 621 23.84 -3.81 11.35
N LEU A 622 23.97 -5.11 11.07
CA LEU A 622 25.07 -5.95 11.52
C LEU A 622 26.20 -5.90 10.49
N ARG A 623 27.37 -5.43 10.92
CA ARG A 623 28.56 -5.28 10.06
C ARG A 623 29.78 -5.91 10.73
N PRO A 624 30.81 -6.27 9.94
CA PRO A 624 32.10 -6.57 10.54
C PRO A 624 32.56 -5.37 11.39
N GLY A 625 32.71 -5.58 12.70
CA GLY A 625 33.15 -4.53 13.63
C GLY A 625 32.05 -3.88 14.48
N GLY A 626 30.78 -4.28 14.37
CA GLY A 626 29.75 -3.81 15.28
C GLY A 626 28.32 -3.78 14.73
N VAL A 627 27.43 -3.26 15.54
CA VAL A 627 26.02 -3.12 15.20
C VAL A 627 25.56 -1.67 15.33
N GLU A 628 24.80 -1.22 14.36
CA GLU A 628 24.11 0.07 14.37
C GLU A 628 22.60 -0.19 14.54
N LEU A 629 22.02 0.39 15.59
CA LEU A 629 20.58 0.38 15.83
C LEU A 629 19.98 1.71 15.40
N SER A 630 18.82 1.68 14.76
CA SER A 630 18.06 2.89 14.43
C SER A 630 16.56 2.67 14.65
N GLY A 631 15.94 3.58 15.41
CA GLY A 631 14.50 3.64 15.59
C GLY A 631 13.81 4.32 14.41
N PHE A 632 12.73 3.72 13.93
CA PHE A 632 12.02 4.22 12.75
C PHE A 632 11.18 5.47 13.05
N ALA A 633 10.47 5.51 14.18
CA ALA A 633 9.53 6.57 14.49
C ALA A 633 10.19 7.81 15.12
N ASP A 634 11.19 7.60 15.99
CA ASP A 634 11.88 8.69 16.71
C ASP A 634 13.19 9.13 16.06
N GLY A 635 13.67 8.38 15.06
CA GLY A 635 14.94 8.65 14.38
C GLY A 635 16.18 8.46 15.29
N SER A 636 16.01 7.78 16.43
CA SER A 636 17.12 7.46 17.34
C SER A 636 18.17 6.61 16.61
N ARG A 637 19.45 6.81 16.97
CA ARG A 637 20.55 6.06 16.40
C ARG A 637 21.58 5.75 17.47
N LEU A 638 21.98 4.49 17.57
CA LEU A 638 22.97 3.99 18.49
C LEU A 638 23.96 3.10 17.72
N VAL A 639 25.24 3.31 17.95
CA VAL A 639 26.30 2.50 17.32
C VAL A 639 27.08 1.81 18.42
N LEU A 640 27.12 0.47 18.35
CA LEU A 640 27.88 -0.37 19.26
C LEU A 640 29.07 -0.95 18.51
N PRO A 641 30.32 -0.66 18.87
CA PRO A 641 31.47 -1.33 18.30
C PRO A 641 31.49 -2.80 18.75
N SER A 642 32.05 -3.69 17.94
CA SER A 642 32.25 -5.10 18.35
C SER A 642 33.13 -5.18 19.60
N THR A 643 32.94 -6.20 20.39
CA THR A 643 33.55 -6.44 21.71
C THR A 643 35.10 -6.43 21.75
N GLY A 644 35.77 -5.89 20.74
CA GLY A 644 37.25 -5.68 20.67
C GLY A 644 37.68 -4.22 20.65
N SER A 645 36.80 -3.22 20.59
CA SER A 645 37.17 -1.80 20.56
C SER A 645 36.33 -0.99 21.57
N VAL A 646 37.02 -0.30 22.48
CA VAL A 646 36.39 0.58 23.49
C VAL A 646 35.96 1.89 22.83
N GLY A 647 34.66 2.15 22.77
CA GLY A 647 34.11 3.47 22.40
C GLY A 647 32.59 3.39 22.10
N VAL A 648 31.78 3.98 22.96
CA VAL A 648 30.36 4.19 22.70
C VAL A 648 30.15 5.63 22.26
N THR A 649 29.70 5.85 21.01
CA THR A 649 29.33 7.20 20.55
C THR A 649 27.80 7.28 20.43
N VAL A 650 27.18 8.03 21.33
CA VAL A 650 25.74 8.34 21.27
C VAL A 650 25.56 9.66 20.53
N THR A 651 25.06 9.65 19.28
CA THR A 651 24.63 10.86 18.57
C THR A 651 23.11 10.92 18.58
N GLY A 652 22.55 11.61 19.58
CA GLY A 652 21.14 11.97 19.59
C GLY A 652 20.94 13.30 18.85
N ILE A 653 20.13 13.31 17.79
CA ILE A 653 19.55 14.55 17.27
C ILE A 653 18.33 14.84 18.15
N ALA A 654 18.47 15.82 19.04
CA ALA A 654 17.34 16.35 19.80
C ALA A 654 16.37 17.02 18.84
N GLY A 655 15.33 16.29 18.44
CA GLY A 655 14.19 16.85 17.73
C GLY A 655 13.42 17.77 18.68
N ARG A 656 13.33 19.05 18.33
CA ARG A 656 12.46 20.00 19.02
C ARG A 656 11.02 19.49 19.01
N VAL A 657 10.47 19.33 20.20
CA VAL A 657 9.04 19.23 20.43
C VAL A 657 8.54 20.69 20.50
N GLU A 658 7.81 21.14 19.48
CA GLU A 658 6.86 22.25 19.54
C GLU A 658 5.46 21.75 19.17
#